data_b57c612432edce3cc7356c6020f08fbe
#
_entry.id   b57c612432edce3cc7356c6020f08fbe
#
_cell.length_a   1.000
_cell.length_b   1.000
_cell.length_c   1.000
_cell.angle_alpha   90.00
_cell.angle_beta   90.00
_cell.angle_gamma   90.00
#
_symmetry.space_group_name_H-M   'P 1'
#
loop_
_entity.id
_entity.type
_entity.pdbx_description
1 polymer ?
#
loop_
_entity_poly.entity_id
_entity_poly.type
_entity_poly.pdbx_seq_one_letter_code
_entity_poly.pdbx_strand_id
1 'polypeptide(L)'
;MMTDTKLPSARTHDVTPHRPWRRLDTAIVLGLLATGIVIAVALGNDYGLSWDEPLIATYVERLHRAYGSLESKDSVFVDLHFYGPAYFLIAEGISRVLREVLSGWSLADGRHAAYFLSYLLGTLSVFVIARGVTGSWAALVAALLMATQPLLFGHAFMNPKDIPFLGFFAAVVAAGILAIQAISPGAAPGGRSARSASQGATGWTARARSSWARIPRPWKVVLGVAGAVGGVLLVDMLFLGRITLPWLLSMTRAAVTGEAPAPIQAIFDRVTSTGSGISLEAYLHKAAGLYRRAGIFTAGVIAALSLVVLCITVFSKNKDLGRGFAWWWVVSALLLGVTGAVRVLGPMAGVLVCVLLIYRLRWRSIPFVVLFWLLAAAVTYGLWPYLWGRPVEGLLAALSRAAQSPWDAKVLYFGELVRVIDLPNHFPLIILSLQLTLPALVLGVVGAVLGLVEGRRNGTLAWALVLWAWWLVPFVPSLGMGSIVYDNARQLLFALPPFFALSSTAIAALFRLARFRWAQVAISVLILLPGVLAIRQLHPYEYIYYNELTGGVRGAHRRFEMDYWVTGFREAMEHVNEIAPQGAAVGVSGSRAAAAYFAREDLNVWPQGDIGEPGRIPDFLIATTRWDSDARAWPDARVTWRLERDGAVLVVVKDLREVE
;
A
#
# COMPACT_ATOMS: atom_id res chain seq x y z
N MET A 1 68.95 -5.16 -3.84
CA MET A 1 68.02 -4.24 -3.19
C MET A 1 66.69 -4.31 -3.98
N MET A 2 65.82 -5.25 -3.62
CA MET A 2 64.47 -5.42 -4.25
C MET A 2 63.48 -4.68 -3.36
N THR A 3 62.84 -3.65 -3.90
CA THR A 3 61.82 -2.87 -3.24
C THR A 3 60.47 -3.62 -3.33
N ASP A 4 60.00 -4.03 -2.18
CA ASP A 4 58.67 -4.62 -1.96
C ASP A 4 57.57 -3.57 -2.26
N THR A 5 56.98 -3.62 -3.42
CA THR A 5 55.75 -2.85 -3.74
C THR A 5 54.55 -3.58 -3.15
N LYS A 6 54.14 -3.17 -1.93
CA LYS A 6 52.87 -3.57 -1.35
C LYS A 6 51.72 -3.11 -2.26
N LEU A 7 51.06 -4.06 -2.92
CA LEU A 7 49.76 -3.83 -3.57
C LEU A 7 48.76 -3.27 -2.56
N PRO A 8 47.98 -2.23 -2.89
CA PRO A 8 46.98 -1.68 -1.99
C PRO A 8 45.91 -2.73 -1.70
N SER A 9 45.69 -2.97 -0.41
CA SER A 9 44.64 -3.86 0.08
C SER A 9 43.29 -3.52 -0.55
N ALA A 10 42.62 -4.51 -1.16
CA ALA A 10 41.30 -4.38 -1.74
C ALA A 10 40.36 -3.80 -0.69
N ARG A 11 39.93 -2.54 -0.90
CA ARG A 11 38.89 -1.89 -0.09
C ARG A 11 37.65 -2.75 -0.17
N THR A 12 37.17 -3.25 0.97
CA THR A 12 35.87 -3.88 1.10
C THR A 12 34.82 -2.84 0.71
N HIS A 13 34.18 -3.02 -0.45
CA HIS A 13 33.12 -2.14 -0.91
C HIS A 13 31.92 -2.28 0.03
N ASP A 14 31.67 -1.28 0.87
CA ASP A 14 30.45 -1.19 1.65
C ASP A 14 29.28 -0.92 0.71
N VAL A 15 28.31 -1.83 0.73
CA VAL A 15 27.15 -1.86 -0.18
C VAL A 15 26.12 -0.81 0.14
N THR A 16 26.05 -0.43 1.42
CA THR A 16 25.19 0.62 1.93
C THR A 16 26.02 1.51 2.85
N PRO A 17 25.89 2.84 2.70
CA PRO A 17 26.63 3.74 3.57
C PRO A 17 26.17 3.52 5.01
N HIS A 18 27.08 3.06 5.86
CA HIS A 18 26.80 2.81 7.27
C HIS A 18 27.07 4.07 8.08
N ARG A 19 26.04 4.88 8.35
CA ARG A 19 26.09 5.92 9.38
C ARG A 19 25.37 5.42 10.63
N PRO A 20 26.03 5.36 11.80
CA PRO A 20 25.38 4.90 13.02
C PRO A 20 24.20 5.78 13.36
N TRP A 21 23.17 5.18 13.95
CA TRP A 21 21.97 5.89 14.40
C TRP A 21 22.30 6.80 15.58
N ARG A 22 21.89 8.06 15.53
CA ARG A 22 22.16 9.07 16.56
C ARG A 22 20.88 9.43 17.31
N ARG A 23 21.01 10.02 18.49
CA ARG A 23 19.86 10.57 19.23
C ARG A 23 19.07 11.60 18.40
N LEU A 24 19.76 12.39 17.58
CA LEU A 24 19.15 13.32 16.66
C LEU A 24 18.20 12.62 15.65
N ASP A 25 18.60 11.47 15.09
CA ASP A 25 17.77 10.72 14.14
C ASP A 25 16.49 10.23 14.81
N THR A 26 16.58 9.76 16.06
CA THR A 26 15.41 9.39 16.85
C THR A 26 14.51 10.59 17.12
N ALA A 27 15.07 11.73 17.49
CA ALA A 27 14.31 12.96 17.71
C ALA A 27 13.59 13.44 16.44
N ILE A 28 14.26 13.36 15.29
CA ILE A 28 13.65 13.69 13.99
C ILE A 28 12.47 12.75 13.69
N VAL A 29 12.65 11.43 13.81
CA VAL A 29 11.59 10.45 13.56
C VAL A 29 10.40 10.68 14.49
N LEU A 30 10.64 10.88 15.79
CA LEU A 30 9.57 11.18 16.75
C LEU A 30 8.87 12.51 16.45
N GLY A 31 9.63 13.54 16.04
CA GLY A 31 9.08 14.84 15.64
C GLY A 31 8.20 14.73 14.39
N LEU A 32 8.68 14.04 13.35
CA LEU A 32 7.89 13.79 12.13
C LEU A 32 6.63 12.98 12.46
N LEU A 33 6.75 11.94 13.30
CA LEU A 33 5.62 11.12 13.71
C LEU A 33 4.58 11.93 14.47
N ALA A 34 5.00 12.70 15.48
CA ALA A 34 4.10 13.53 16.28
C ALA A 34 3.40 14.60 15.43
N THR A 35 4.17 15.33 14.58
CA THR A 35 3.62 16.34 13.68
C THR A 35 2.65 15.72 12.67
N GLY A 36 3.01 14.57 12.10
CA GLY A 36 2.15 13.87 11.15
C GLY A 36 0.85 13.38 11.79
N ILE A 37 0.87 12.87 13.01
CA ILE A 37 -0.35 12.48 13.74
C ILE A 37 -1.25 13.70 13.99
N VAL A 38 -0.65 14.83 14.40
CA VAL A 38 -1.40 16.09 14.60
C VAL A 38 -2.07 16.53 13.29
N ILE A 39 -1.34 16.50 12.17
CA ILE A 39 -1.90 16.86 10.85
C ILE A 39 -3.03 15.89 10.47
N ALA A 40 -2.85 14.57 10.65
CA ALA A 40 -3.86 13.56 10.34
C ALA A 40 -5.18 13.82 11.09
N VAL A 41 -5.09 14.20 12.37
CA VAL A 41 -6.26 14.50 13.21
C VAL A 41 -6.83 15.88 12.90
N ALA A 42 -5.99 16.88 12.64
CA ALA A 42 -6.46 18.25 12.40
C ALA A 42 -7.19 18.42 11.05
N LEU A 43 -6.79 17.65 10.04
CA LEU A 43 -7.28 17.82 8.65
C LEU A 43 -8.12 16.64 8.13
N GLY A 44 -8.24 15.54 8.90
CA GLY A 44 -8.90 14.32 8.43
C GLY A 44 -10.38 14.49 8.08
N ASN A 45 -11.05 15.46 8.65
CA ASN A 45 -12.47 15.76 8.41
C ASN A 45 -12.73 16.86 7.37
N ASP A 46 -11.68 17.45 6.77
CA ASP A 46 -11.84 18.53 5.78
C ASP A 46 -12.20 18.01 4.38
N TYR A 47 -11.81 16.77 4.07
CA TYR A 47 -11.93 16.22 2.73
C TYR A 47 -13.29 15.62 2.44
N GLY A 48 -13.75 15.74 1.20
CA GLY A 48 -14.90 15.02 0.67
C GLY A 48 -14.57 13.57 0.30
N LEU A 49 -15.60 12.74 0.09
CA LEU A 49 -15.41 11.36 -0.36
C LEU A 49 -14.86 11.30 -1.78
N SER A 50 -13.86 10.48 -1.97
CA SER A 50 -13.35 10.15 -3.30
C SER A 50 -14.25 9.16 -4.03
N TRP A 51 -14.08 9.07 -5.35
CA TRP A 51 -14.86 8.18 -6.23
C TRP A 51 -14.89 6.72 -5.76
N ASP A 52 -13.76 6.22 -5.25
CA ASP A 52 -13.58 4.81 -4.89
C ASP A 52 -14.11 4.46 -3.49
N GLU A 53 -14.21 5.42 -2.57
CA GLU A 53 -14.46 5.14 -1.15
C GLU A 53 -15.81 4.48 -0.85
N PRO A 54 -16.93 4.85 -1.48
CA PRO A 54 -18.21 4.16 -1.24
C PRO A 54 -18.17 2.68 -1.62
N LEU A 55 -17.47 2.36 -2.73
CA LEU A 55 -17.30 0.99 -3.19
C LEU A 55 -16.39 0.19 -2.23
N ILE A 56 -15.33 0.83 -1.71
CA ILE A 56 -14.42 0.23 -0.72
C ILE A 56 -15.15 -0.04 0.59
N ALA A 57 -16.02 0.87 1.06
CA ALA A 57 -16.82 0.64 2.25
C ALA A 57 -17.69 -0.64 2.13
N THR A 58 -18.38 -0.79 0.99
CA THR A 58 -19.14 -2.01 0.67
C THR A 58 -18.25 -3.25 0.60
N TYR A 59 -17.05 -3.13 0.04
CA TYR A 59 -16.08 -4.23 -0.02
C TYR A 59 -15.64 -4.68 1.37
N VAL A 60 -15.33 -3.75 2.28
CA VAL A 60 -14.94 -4.04 3.66
C VAL A 60 -16.05 -4.79 4.42
N GLU A 61 -17.30 -4.38 4.27
CA GLU A 61 -18.43 -5.12 4.86
C GLU A 61 -18.51 -6.57 4.39
N ARG A 62 -18.31 -6.79 3.09
CA ARG A 62 -18.30 -8.14 2.51
C ARG A 62 -17.09 -8.95 2.96
N LEU A 63 -15.91 -8.32 3.14
CA LEU A 63 -14.73 -8.99 3.67
C LEU A 63 -14.92 -9.53 5.08
N HIS A 64 -15.61 -8.82 5.97
CA HIS A 64 -15.93 -9.35 7.31
C HIS A 64 -16.70 -10.67 7.23
N ARG A 65 -17.63 -10.80 6.27
CA ARG A 65 -18.35 -12.08 6.02
C ARG A 65 -17.40 -13.14 5.45
N ALA A 66 -16.53 -12.79 4.49
CA ALA A 66 -15.58 -13.74 3.91
C ALA A 66 -14.61 -14.32 4.95
N TYR A 67 -14.07 -13.48 5.83
CA TYR A 67 -13.21 -13.94 6.94
C TYR A 67 -14.00 -14.77 7.97
N GLY A 68 -15.24 -14.40 8.29
CA GLY A 68 -16.08 -15.14 9.22
C GLY A 68 -16.52 -16.51 8.68
N SER A 69 -16.82 -16.63 7.38
CA SER A 69 -17.23 -17.87 6.74
C SER A 69 -16.06 -18.71 6.20
N LEU A 70 -14.85 -18.13 6.08
CA LEU A 70 -13.70 -18.71 5.38
C LEU A 70 -14.03 -19.14 3.93
N GLU A 71 -14.92 -18.39 3.27
CA GLU A 71 -15.32 -18.62 1.89
C GLU A 71 -14.72 -17.57 0.96
N SER A 72 -14.25 -18.03 -0.20
CA SER A 72 -13.70 -17.18 -1.28
C SER A 72 -14.60 -17.18 -2.52
N LYS A 73 -15.91 -16.92 -2.34
CA LYS A 73 -16.84 -16.87 -3.48
C LYS A 73 -16.69 -15.53 -4.20
N ASP A 74 -16.63 -15.54 -5.53
CA ASP A 74 -16.53 -14.32 -6.35
C ASP A 74 -17.70 -13.36 -6.12
N SER A 75 -18.88 -13.88 -5.79
CA SER A 75 -20.08 -13.08 -5.43
C SER A 75 -19.92 -12.26 -4.14
N VAL A 76 -18.93 -12.57 -3.31
CA VAL A 76 -18.62 -11.80 -2.09
C VAL A 76 -17.84 -10.53 -2.43
N PHE A 77 -17.09 -10.56 -3.53
CA PHE A 77 -16.20 -9.50 -3.92
C PHE A 77 -16.83 -8.71 -5.07
N VAL A 78 -17.15 -7.45 -4.84
CA VAL A 78 -17.39 -6.48 -5.91
C VAL A 78 -16.14 -6.39 -6.79
N ASP A 79 -16.12 -5.57 -7.83
CA ASP A 79 -14.99 -5.42 -8.77
C ASP A 79 -13.60 -5.12 -8.15
N LEU A 80 -13.55 -4.99 -6.82
CA LEU A 80 -12.32 -4.74 -6.07
C LEU A 80 -11.55 -6.00 -5.64
N HIS A 81 -12.00 -7.21 -5.95
CA HIS A 81 -11.34 -8.45 -5.52
C HIS A 81 -9.90 -8.62 -6.03
N PHE A 82 -9.53 -7.94 -7.12
CA PHE A 82 -8.16 -7.88 -7.63
C PHE A 82 -7.22 -6.97 -6.83
N TYR A 83 -7.78 -6.17 -5.91
CA TYR A 83 -7.01 -5.41 -4.91
C TYR A 83 -7.00 -6.19 -3.60
N GLY A 84 -5.80 -6.30 -3.02
CA GLY A 84 -5.67 -6.93 -1.70
C GLY A 84 -6.33 -6.05 -0.62
N PRO A 85 -7.06 -6.66 0.31
CA PRO A 85 -7.87 -5.92 1.29
C PRO A 85 -7.12 -5.45 2.53
N ALA A 86 -5.84 -5.80 2.69
CA ALA A 86 -5.12 -5.62 3.94
C ALA A 86 -5.22 -4.19 4.49
N TYR A 87 -4.99 -3.19 3.62
CA TYR A 87 -5.02 -1.82 4.09
C TYR A 87 -6.44 -1.29 4.34
N PHE A 88 -7.43 -1.71 3.57
CA PHE A 88 -8.82 -1.31 3.81
C PHE A 88 -9.29 -1.74 5.20
N LEU A 89 -8.90 -2.92 5.66
CA LEU A 89 -9.19 -3.42 7.01
C LEU A 89 -8.43 -2.64 8.09
N ILE A 90 -7.17 -2.29 7.84
CA ILE A 90 -6.38 -1.45 8.76
C ILE A 90 -7.02 -0.08 8.88
N ALA A 91 -7.36 0.56 7.76
CA ALA A 91 -7.98 1.87 7.74
C ALA A 91 -9.36 1.87 8.43
N GLU A 92 -10.17 0.85 8.21
CA GLU A 92 -11.45 0.67 8.89
C GLU A 92 -11.27 0.50 10.40
N GLY A 93 -10.29 -0.29 10.85
CA GLY A 93 -9.97 -0.46 12.27
C GLY A 93 -9.56 0.85 12.94
N ILE A 94 -8.66 1.62 12.31
CA ILE A 94 -8.24 2.94 12.79
C ILE A 94 -9.42 3.91 12.82
N SER A 95 -10.23 3.92 11.75
CA SER A 95 -11.40 4.78 11.63
C SER A 95 -12.42 4.56 12.75
N ARG A 96 -12.71 3.30 13.09
CA ARG A 96 -13.61 2.96 14.21
C ARG A 96 -13.09 3.49 15.53
N VAL A 97 -11.79 3.33 15.80
CA VAL A 97 -11.15 3.84 17.03
C VAL A 97 -11.22 5.37 17.06
N LEU A 98 -10.89 6.05 15.96
CA LEU A 98 -10.93 7.52 15.91
C LEU A 98 -12.34 8.07 16.10
N ARG A 99 -13.34 7.45 15.49
CA ARG A 99 -14.75 7.85 15.68
C ARG A 99 -15.23 7.74 17.14
N GLU A 100 -14.75 6.74 17.88
CA GLU A 100 -15.09 6.60 19.31
C GLU A 100 -14.38 7.65 20.19
N VAL A 101 -13.20 8.12 19.77
CA VAL A 101 -12.37 9.06 20.54
C VAL A 101 -12.65 10.52 20.17
N LEU A 102 -12.94 10.79 18.89
CA LEU A 102 -13.14 12.14 18.36
C LEU A 102 -14.64 12.38 18.09
N SER A 103 -15.26 13.20 18.92
CA SER A 103 -16.67 13.54 18.77
C SER A 103 -16.95 14.24 17.43
N GLY A 104 -18.02 13.83 16.75
CA GLY A 104 -18.44 14.39 15.47
C GLY A 104 -17.73 13.81 14.24
N TRP A 105 -16.77 12.89 14.43
CA TRP A 105 -16.12 12.22 13.31
C TRP A 105 -16.96 11.10 12.72
N SER A 106 -17.03 11.07 11.39
CA SER A 106 -17.58 9.95 10.63
C SER A 106 -16.55 8.84 10.43
N LEU A 107 -16.98 7.69 9.91
CA LEU A 107 -16.03 6.63 9.49
C LEU A 107 -15.17 7.08 8.29
N ALA A 108 -15.69 7.97 7.45
CA ALA A 108 -14.91 8.53 6.34
C ALA A 108 -13.75 9.38 6.85
N ASP A 109 -13.98 10.28 7.80
CA ASP A 109 -12.96 11.15 8.39
C ASP A 109 -11.83 10.31 9.02
N GLY A 110 -12.21 9.26 9.76
CA GLY A 110 -11.24 8.33 10.35
C GLY A 110 -10.44 7.55 9.30
N ARG A 111 -11.02 7.20 8.15
CA ARG A 111 -10.31 6.59 7.02
C ARG A 111 -9.34 7.57 6.37
N HIS A 112 -9.75 8.83 6.17
CA HIS A 112 -8.86 9.88 5.64
C HIS A 112 -7.61 10.05 6.52
N ALA A 113 -7.78 10.13 7.84
CA ALA A 113 -6.65 10.17 8.77
C ALA A 113 -5.77 8.91 8.67
N ALA A 114 -6.36 7.72 8.53
CA ALA A 114 -5.61 6.48 8.35
C ALA A 114 -4.79 6.47 7.06
N TYR A 115 -5.35 6.96 5.93
CA TYR A 115 -4.61 7.08 4.68
C TYR A 115 -3.40 7.99 4.84
N PHE A 116 -3.57 9.14 5.52
CA PHE A 116 -2.47 10.04 5.82
C PHE A 116 -1.37 9.38 6.68
N LEU A 117 -1.72 8.53 7.64
CA LEU A 117 -0.73 7.78 8.43
C LEU A 117 0.11 6.83 7.56
N SER A 118 -0.45 6.28 6.49
CA SER A 118 0.34 5.49 5.53
C SER A 118 1.29 6.37 4.68
N TYR A 119 0.89 7.59 4.36
CA TYR A 119 1.78 8.59 3.76
C TYR A 119 2.93 8.99 4.67
N LEU A 120 2.63 9.20 5.95
CA LEU A 120 3.64 9.46 6.98
C LEU A 120 4.65 8.31 7.08
N LEU A 121 4.20 7.05 6.99
CA LEU A 121 5.09 5.89 6.93
C LEU A 121 6.03 5.96 5.71
N GLY A 122 5.54 6.39 4.55
CA GLY A 122 6.33 6.65 3.35
C GLY A 122 7.37 7.76 3.56
N THR A 123 6.96 8.87 4.17
CA THR A 123 7.83 10.01 4.52
C THR A 123 8.96 9.62 5.47
N LEU A 124 8.64 8.88 6.53
CA LEU A 124 9.62 8.33 7.47
C LEU A 124 10.59 7.37 6.77
N SER A 125 10.08 6.58 5.83
CA SER A 125 10.90 5.66 5.04
C SER A 125 11.90 6.39 4.14
N VAL A 126 11.49 7.50 3.50
CA VAL A 126 12.40 8.37 2.73
C VAL A 126 13.51 8.93 3.62
N PHE A 127 13.17 9.40 4.83
CA PHE A 127 14.18 9.84 5.79
C PHE A 127 15.18 8.73 6.11
N VAL A 128 14.71 7.52 6.44
CA VAL A 128 15.56 6.35 6.76
C VAL A 128 16.47 5.99 5.60
N ILE A 129 15.94 5.95 4.38
CA ILE A 129 16.70 5.60 3.17
C ILE A 129 17.78 6.65 2.89
N ALA A 130 17.43 7.94 2.90
CA ALA A 130 18.31 9.05 2.57
C ALA A 130 19.41 9.28 3.61
N ARG A 131 19.08 9.15 4.91
CA ARG A 131 20.00 9.48 6.01
C ARG A 131 21.29 8.62 6.00
N GLY A 132 21.18 7.40 5.53
CA GLY A 132 22.32 6.49 5.44
C GLY A 132 23.47 7.06 4.59
N VAL A 133 23.13 7.81 3.54
CA VAL A 133 24.07 8.39 2.57
C VAL A 133 24.44 9.82 2.91
N THR A 134 23.44 10.69 3.11
CA THR A 134 23.63 12.16 3.10
C THR A 134 23.70 12.75 4.52
N GLY A 135 23.23 12.02 5.53
CA GLY A 135 23.16 12.48 6.92
C GLY A 135 21.79 13.08 7.25
N SER A 136 21.59 13.33 8.56
CA SER A 136 20.27 13.57 9.15
C SER A 136 19.56 14.81 8.60
N TRP A 137 20.28 15.93 8.43
CA TRP A 137 19.65 17.19 7.98
C TRP A 137 19.21 17.17 6.53
N ALA A 138 20.07 16.73 5.61
CA ALA A 138 19.70 16.63 4.20
C ALA A 138 18.59 15.59 3.98
N ALA A 139 18.62 14.48 4.73
CA ALA A 139 17.57 13.46 4.70
C ALA A 139 16.23 14.00 5.25
N LEU A 140 16.27 14.83 6.32
CA LEU A 140 15.07 15.48 6.85
C LEU A 140 14.44 16.39 5.80
N VAL A 141 15.24 17.25 5.14
CA VAL A 141 14.71 18.15 4.12
C VAL A 141 14.17 17.38 2.92
N ALA A 142 14.80 16.28 2.51
CA ALA A 142 14.29 15.41 1.45
C ALA A 142 12.96 14.73 1.81
N ALA A 143 12.82 14.26 3.06
CA ALA A 143 11.56 13.71 3.56
C ALA A 143 10.46 14.78 3.65
N LEU A 144 10.80 15.98 4.14
CA LEU A 144 9.87 17.12 4.17
C LEU A 144 9.53 17.60 2.76
N LEU A 145 10.46 17.54 1.80
CA LEU A 145 10.20 17.88 0.40
C LEU A 145 9.15 16.94 -0.20
N MET A 146 9.19 15.62 0.13
CA MET A 146 8.12 14.70 -0.22
C MET A 146 6.83 15.06 0.53
N ALA A 147 6.91 15.28 1.85
CA ALA A 147 5.74 15.54 2.69
C ALA A 147 4.97 16.82 2.29
N THR A 148 5.66 17.79 1.70
CA THR A 148 5.09 19.07 1.24
C THR A 148 4.80 19.10 -0.27
N GLN A 149 4.78 17.94 -0.96
CA GLN A 149 4.29 17.91 -2.34
C GLN A 149 2.76 17.99 -2.36
N PRO A 150 2.16 19.02 -2.96
CA PRO A 150 0.70 19.18 -2.93
C PRO A 150 -0.03 17.97 -3.50
N LEU A 151 0.42 17.44 -4.65
CA LEU A 151 -0.11 16.21 -5.24
C LEU A 151 -0.19 15.07 -4.22
N LEU A 152 0.94 14.76 -3.56
CA LEU A 152 1.01 13.65 -2.62
C LEU A 152 0.24 13.92 -1.33
N PHE A 153 0.25 15.18 -0.86
CA PHE A 153 -0.45 15.60 0.35
C PHE A 153 -1.97 15.47 0.19
N GLY A 154 -2.54 15.97 -0.92
CA GLY A 154 -3.96 15.80 -1.21
C GLY A 154 -4.36 14.33 -1.35
N HIS A 155 -3.60 13.56 -2.13
CA HIS A 155 -3.82 12.11 -2.22
C HIS A 155 -3.72 11.40 -0.87
N ALA A 156 -2.93 11.91 0.07
CA ALA A 156 -2.74 11.28 1.37
C ALA A 156 -4.01 11.20 2.22
N PHE A 157 -4.99 12.05 1.97
CA PHE A 157 -6.26 12.02 2.71
C PHE A 157 -7.40 11.29 1.98
N MET A 158 -7.35 11.17 0.65
CA MET A 158 -8.49 10.68 -0.12
C MET A 158 -8.20 9.46 -1.00
N ASN A 159 -6.94 9.03 -1.14
CA ASN A 159 -6.59 7.91 -2.01
C ASN A 159 -6.37 6.62 -1.21
N PRO A 160 -7.36 5.74 -1.14
CA PRO A 160 -7.34 4.55 -0.29
C PRO A 160 -6.44 3.43 -0.81
N LYS A 161 -5.90 3.54 -2.02
CA LYS A 161 -5.17 2.46 -2.71
C LYS A 161 -3.71 2.81 -2.98
N ASP A 162 -3.46 3.94 -3.64
CA ASP A 162 -2.13 4.27 -4.15
C ASP A 162 -1.18 4.80 -3.07
N ILE A 163 -1.69 5.60 -2.14
CA ILE A 163 -0.91 6.15 -1.02
C ILE A 163 -0.53 5.08 0.01
N PRO A 164 -1.44 4.21 0.46
CA PRO A 164 -1.04 3.08 1.30
C PRO A 164 0.01 2.18 0.62
N PHE A 165 -0.16 1.92 -0.66
CA PHE A 165 0.84 1.16 -1.42
C PHE A 165 2.20 1.85 -1.46
N LEU A 166 2.25 3.17 -1.70
CA LEU A 166 3.47 3.98 -1.61
C LEU A 166 4.13 3.85 -0.23
N GLY A 167 3.36 4.03 0.85
CA GLY A 167 3.85 4.00 2.22
C GLY A 167 4.44 2.65 2.61
N PHE A 168 3.70 1.57 2.40
CA PHE A 168 4.15 0.22 2.72
C PHE A 168 5.29 -0.26 1.83
N PHE A 169 5.26 0.05 0.53
CA PHE A 169 6.37 -0.25 -0.39
C PHE A 169 7.67 0.41 0.07
N ALA A 170 7.63 1.70 0.40
CA ALA A 170 8.79 2.42 0.92
C ALA A 170 9.29 1.84 2.25
N ALA A 171 8.36 1.43 3.14
CA ALA A 171 8.70 0.83 4.42
C ALA A 171 9.38 -0.54 4.28
N VAL A 172 8.98 -1.37 3.30
CA VAL A 172 9.67 -2.63 2.97
C VAL A 172 11.13 -2.36 2.63
N VAL A 173 11.38 -1.40 1.73
CA VAL A 173 12.74 -1.06 1.29
C VAL A 173 13.55 -0.45 2.43
N ALA A 174 12.97 0.46 3.22
CA ALA A 174 13.63 1.08 4.37
C ALA A 174 14.03 0.03 5.42
N ALA A 175 13.12 -0.87 5.79
CA ALA A 175 13.40 -1.96 6.73
C ALA A 175 14.45 -2.94 6.18
N GLY A 176 14.40 -3.26 4.88
CA GLY A 176 15.42 -4.08 4.21
C GLY A 176 16.80 -3.43 4.25
N ILE A 177 16.90 -2.12 4.01
CA ILE A 177 18.15 -1.36 4.13
C ILE A 177 18.66 -1.38 5.57
N LEU A 178 17.80 -1.17 6.57
CA LEU A 178 18.17 -1.25 7.99
C LEU A 178 18.68 -2.65 8.37
N ALA A 179 18.06 -3.71 7.82
CA ALA A 179 18.54 -5.07 8.02
C ALA A 179 19.97 -5.24 7.47
N ILE A 180 20.22 -4.80 6.25
CA ILE A 180 21.53 -4.91 5.61
C ILE A 180 22.61 -4.09 6.35
N GLN A 181 22.25 -2.89 6.82
CA GLN A 181 23.14 -2.04 7.61
C GLN A 181 23.46 -2.65 8.99
N ALA A 182 22.55 -3.44 9.55
CA ALA A 182 22.73 -4.10 10.85
C ALA A 182 23.62 -5.37 10.76
N ILE A 183 24.05 -5.80 9.57
CA ILE A 183 24.99 -6.91 9.40
C ILE A 183 26.35 -6.54 10.00
N SER A 184 26.84 -7.36 10.93
CA SER A 184 28.13 -7.14 11.60
C SER A 184 29.30 -7.08 10.58
N PRO A 185 30.25 -6.13 10.74
CA PRO A 185 31.35 -5.92 9.78
C PRO A 185 32.19 -7.18 9.49
N GLY A 186 32.34 -8.09 10.45
CA GLY A 186 33.08 -9.34 10.31
C GLY A 186 32.36 -10.47 9.58
N ALA A 187 31.07 -10.32 9.26
CA ALA A 187 30.27 -11.34 8.60
C ALA A 187 30.39 -11.31 7.06
N ALA A 188 31.04 -10.29 6.49
CA ALA A 188 31.23 -10.16 5.04
C ALA A 188 32.20 -11.21 4.49
N PRO A 189 32.00 -11.74 3.25
CA PRO A 189 32.91 -12.66 2.62
C PRO A 189 34.26 -11.97 2.34
N GLY A 190 35.28 -12.25 3.13
CA GLY A 190 36.62 -11.64 3.06
C GLY A 190 37.28 -11.37 4.40
N GLY A 191 36.49 -11.31 5.49
CA GLY A 191 37.00 -11.10 6.86
C GLY A 191 37.27 -12.40 7.62
N ARG A 192 37.82 -13.43 6.99
CA ARG A 192 38.26 -14.64 7.71
C ARG A 192 39.50 -14.30 8.54
N SER A 193 39.33 -14.12 9.83
CA SER A 193 40.39 -14.41 10.77
C SER A 193 40.72 -15.91 10.62
N ALA A 194 41.94 -16.21 10.22
CA ALA A 194 42.44 -17.57 9.98
C ALA A 194 42.63 -18.39 11.28
N ARG A 195 41.73 -18.29 12.24
CA ARG A 195 41.79 -18.98 13.53
C ARG A 195 40.46 -19.68 13.86
N SER A 196 40.09 -20.69 13.09
CA SER A 196 39.28 -21.83 13.57
C SER A 196 38.88 -22.83 12.45
N ALA A 197 39.85 -23.15 11.57
CA ALA A 197 39.64 -24.19 10.55
C ALA A 197 40.04 -25.59 11.04
N SER A 198 39.99 -25.85 12.35
CA SER A 198 40.29 -27.17 12.89
C SER A 198 39.37 -27.55 14.04
N GLN A 199 38.06 -27.68 13.81
CA GLN A 199 37.20 -28.49 14.68
C GLN A 199 35.96 -28.94 13.90
N GLY A 200 35.96 -30.19 13.50
CA GLY A 200 34.85 -31.13 13.49
C GLY A 200 33.69 -30.85 12.57
N ALA A 201 33.68 -31.49 11.43
CA ALA A 201 32.47 -31.84 10.71
C ALA A 201 31.60 -32.79 11.59
N THR A 202 30.85 -32.23 12.55
CA THR A 202 29.83 -32.98 13.25
C THR A 202 28.50 -32.75 12.53
N GLY A 203 27.95 -33.88 12.08
CA GLY A 203 26.83 -33.95 11.17
C GLY A 203 25.58 -33.15 11.55
N TRP A 204 24.76 -32.91 10.57
CA TRP A 204 23.46 -32.21 10.59
C TRP A 204 22.55 -32.65 11.75
N THR A 205 22.56 -33.95 12.07
CA THR A 205 21.76 -34.58 13.13
C THR A 205 22.13 -34.15 14.55
N ALA A 206 23.42 -33.86 14.83
CA ALA A 206 23.86 -33.45 16.17
C ALA A 206 23.48 -32.00 16.50
N ARG A 207 23.48 -31.07 15.51
CA ARG A 207 23.07 -29.68 15.72
C ARG A 207 21.55 -29.52 15.80
N ALA A 208 20.78 -30.29 15.05
CA ALA A 208 19.31 -30.33 15.20
C ALA A 208 18.91 -30.83 16.58
N ARG A 209 19.58 -31.87 17.11
CA ARG A 209 19.37 -32.38 18.49
C ARG A 209 19.67 -31.32 19.55
N SER A 210 20.69 -30.48 19.40
CA SER A 210 21.05 -29.46 20.38
C SER A 210 20.07 -28.27 20.43
N SER A 211 19.43 -27.94 19.29
CA SER A 211 18.40 -26.89 19.24
C SER A 211 17.07 -27.40 19.82
N TRP A 212 16.70 -28.64 19.51
CA TRP A 212 15.54 -29.32 20.09
C TRP A 212 15.69 -29.52 21.61
N ALA A 213 16.91 -29.78 22.10
CA ALA A 213 17.17 -29.94 23.54
C ALA A 213 16.86 -28.68 24.34
N ARG A 214 16.99 -27.47 23.75
CA ARG A 214 16.78 -26.18 24.43
C ARG A 214 15.31 -25.75 24.54
N ILE A 215 14.39 -26.40 23.82
CA ILE A 215 12.96 -26.11 23.93
C ILE A 215 12.44 -26.70 25.26
N PRO A 216 11.72 -25.93 26.11
CA PRO A 216 11.11 -26.45 27.33
C PRO A 216 10.19 -27.66 27.07
N ARG A 217 10.20 -28.64 27.97
CA ARG A 217 9.40 -29.88 27.80
C ARG A 217 7.93 -29.66 27.43
N PRO A 218 7.18 -28.70 28.05
CA PRO A 218 5.77 -28.50 27.68
C PRO A 218 5.62 -28.02 26.20
N TRP A 219 6.51 -27.20 25.71
CA TRP A 219 6.47 -26.75 24.30
C TRP A 219 6.84 -27.86 23.31
N LYS A 220 7.70 -28.82 23.70
CA LYS A 220 7.97 -30.01 22.87
C LYS A 220 6.75 -30.89 22.71
N VAL A 221 5.96 -31.02 23.78
CA VAL A 221 4.69 -31.78 23.73
C VAL A 221 3.69 -31.02 22.83
N VAL A 222 3.53 -29.70 23.01
CA VAL A 222 2.63 -28.88 22.18
C VAL A 222 3.03 -28.95 20.72
N LEU A 223 4.32 -28.78 20.39
CA LEU A 223 4.84 -28.86 19.02
C LEU A 223 4.72 -30.27 18.44
N GLY A 224 4.93 -31.30 19.25
CA GLY A 224 4.77 -32.70 18.86
C GLY A 224 3.30 -33.04 18.57
N VAL A 225 2.39 -32.63 19.44
CA VAL A 225 0.94 -32.82 19.26
C VAL A 225 0.43 -32.00 18.08
N ALA A 226 0.80 -30.73 17.99
CA ALA A 226 0.41 -29.89 16.87
C ALA A 226 0.96 -30.43 15.53
N GLY A 227 2.22 -30.90 15.51
CA GLY A 227 2.82 -31.54 14.33
C GLY A 227 2.15 -32.89 13.97
N ALA A 228 1.78 -33.70 14.95
CA ALA A 228 1.09 -34.96 14.71
C ALA A 228 -0.35 -34.76 14.22
N VAL A 229 -1.13 -33.91 14.92
CA VAL A 229 -2.50 -33.55 14.51
C VAL A 229 -2.48 -32.88 13.14
N GLY A 230 -1.54 -31.98 12.93
CA GLY A 230 -1.41 -31.30 11.69
C GLY A 230 -0.91 -32.17 10.53
N GLY A 231 -0.01 -33.09 10.80
CA GLY A 231 0.40 -34.12 9.82
C GLY A 231 -0.76 -35.00 9.41
N VAL A 232 -1.57 -35.45 10.38
CA VAL A 232 -2.78 -36.23 10.11
C VAL A 232 -3.78 -35.45 9.28
N LEU A 233 -4.05 -34.18 9.62
CA LEU A 233 -5.00 -33.34 8.89
C LEU A 233 -4.47 -32.90 7.50
N LEU A 234 -3.17 -32.71 7.35
CA LEU A 234 -2.56 -32.45 6.04
C LEU A 234 -2.61 -33.70 5.14
N VAL A 235 -2.31 -34.87 5.68
CA VAL A 235 -2.46 -36.15 4.98
C VAL A 235 -3.93 -36.39 4.65
N ASP A 236 -4.84 -36.07 5.57
CA ASP A 236 -6.27 -36.15 5.34
C ASP A 236 -6.74 -35.20 4.24
N MET A 237 -6.33 -33.93 4.28
CA MET A 237 -6.68 -32.93 3.26
C MET A 237 -6.13 -33.29 1.88
N LEU A 238 -4.92 -33.86 1.79
CA LEU A 238 -4.28 -34.20 0.51
C LEU A 238 -4.67 -35.57 -0.04
N PHE A 239 -4.91 -36.57 0.82
CA PHE A 239 -5.08 -37.97 0.44
C PHE A 239 -6.33 -38.63 1.00
N LEU A 240 -6.77 -38.31 2.22
CA LEU A 240 -7.86 -38.93 2.94
C LEU A 240 -9.17 -38.15 2.94
N GLY A 241 -9.17 -36.87 2.45
CA GLY A 241 -10.40 -36.11 2.26
C GLY A 241 -11.41 -36.79 1.34
N ARG A 242 -10.94 -37.77 0.55
CA ARG A 242 -11.77 -38.72 -0.19
C ARG A 242 -12.47 -39.78 0.71
N ILE A 243 -12.02 -39.95 1.95
CA ILE A 243 -12.54 -40.93 2.90
C ILE A 243 -13.26 -40.21 4.04
N THR A 244 -12.61 -39.27 4.69
CA THR A 244 -13.15 -38.61 5.90
C THR A 244 -14.30 -37.65 5.60
N LEU A 245 -14.30 -36.92 4.50
CA LEU A 245 -15.44 -36.06 4.14
C LEU A 245 -16.69 -36.87 3.76
N PRO A 246 -16.65 -37.89 2.88
CA PRO A 246 -17.79 -38.78 2.64
C PRO A 246 -18.29 -39.49 3.90
N TRP A 247 -17.35 -39.93 4.75
CA TRP A 247 -17.70 -40.54 6.04
C TRP A 247 -18.42 -39.55 6.96
N LEU A 248 -17.88 -38.31 7.11
CA LEU A 248 -18.52 -37.25 7.90
C LEU A 248 -19.92 -36.93 7.38
N LEU A 249 -20.09 -36.84 6.06
CA LEU A 249 -21.38 -36.56 5.42
C LEU A 249 -22.36 -37.72 5.62
N SER A 250 -21.87 -38.99 5.56
CA SER A 250 -22.71 -40.18 5.85
C SER A 250 -23.16 -40.22 7.32
N MET A 251 -22.25 -39.90 8.25
CA MET A 251 -22.57 -39.81 9.68
C MET A 251 -23.54 -38.66 9.99
N THR A 252 -23.38 -37.50 9.32
CA THR A 252 -24.31 -36.39 9.44
C THR A 252 -25.70 -36.77 8.91
N ARG A 253 -25.76 -37.49 7.80
CA ARG A 253 -27.04 -38.01 7.26
C ARG A 253 -27.68 -38.98 8.24
N ALA A 254 -26.92 -39.96 8.74
CA ALA A 254 -27.41 -40.93 9.73
C ALA A 254 -27.87 -40.23 11.02
N ALA A 255 -27.19 -39.20 11.48
CA ALA A 255 -27.58 -38.44 12.66
C ALA A 255 -28.88 -37.62 12.46
N VAL A 256 -29.09 -37.07 11.26
CA VAL A 256 -30.35 -36.37 10.93
C VAL A 256 -31.54 -37.34 10.83
N THR A 257 -31.29 -38.58 10.33
CA THR A 257 -32.32 -39.64 10.22
C THR A 257 -32.52 -40.43 11.51
N GLY A 258 -31.72 -40.18 12.56
CA GLY A 258 -31.78 -40.94 13.82
C GLY A 258 -31.11 -42.32 13.78
N GLU A 259 -30.34 -42.61 12.74
CA GLU A 259 -29.67 -43.89 12.49
C GLU A 259 -28.18 -43.88 12.89
N ALA A 260 -27.67 -42.78 13.45
CA ALA A 260 -26.26 -42.67 13.83
C ALA A 260 -25.95 -43.51 15.10
N PRO A 261 -24.69 -44.00 15.26
CA PRO A 261 -24.24 -44.61 16.49
C PRO A 261 -24.51 -43.71 17.71
N ALA A 262 -24.92 -44.29 18.83
CA ALA A 262 -25.37 -43.56 20.02
C ALA A 262 -24.49 -42.37 20.47
N PRO A 263 -23.13 -42.48 20.49
CA PRO A 263 -22.29 -41.35 20.88
C PRO A 263 -22.34 -40.19 19.85
N ILE A 264 -22.50 -40.50 18.57
CA ILE A 264 -22.60 -39.49 17.50
C ILE A 264 -23.97 -38.82 17.56
N GLN A 265 -25.03 -39.62 17.75
CA GLN A 265 -26.39 -39.10 17.90
C GLN A 265 -26.50 -38.15 19.10
N ALA A 266 -25.93 -38.52 20.25
CA ALA A 266 -25.93 -37.70 21.46
C ALA A 266 -25.20 -36.34 21.25
N ILE A 267 -24.10 -36.34 20.50
CA ILE A 267 -23.38 -35.09 20.14
C ILE A 267 -24.25 -34.26 19.19
N PHE A 268 -24.85 -34.89 18.19
CA PHE A 268 -25.69 -34.22 17.20
C PHE A 268 -26.90 -33.55 17.87
N ASP A 269 -27.62 -34.28 18.71
CA ASP A 269 -28.81 -33.80 19.44
C ASP A 269 -28.46 -32.64 20.37
N ARG A 270 -27.29 -32.69 21.00
CA ARG A 270 -26.79 -31.59 21.85
C ARG A 270 -26.46 -30.31 21.08
N VAL A 271 -25.93 -30.46 19.88
CA VAL A 271 -25.56 -29.33 19.00
C VAL A 271 -26.77 -28.75 18.28
N THR A 272 -27.81 -29.58 18.03
CA THR A 272 -28.99 -29.21 17.25
C THR A 272 -30.24 -28.91 18.11
N SER A 273 -30.12 -28.98 19.43
CA SER A 273 -31.24 -28.82 20.41
C SER A 273 -32.03 -27.50 20.29
N THR A 274 -31.60 -26.56 19.43
CA THR A 274 -32.21 -25.26 19.21
C THR A 274 -32.86 -25.06 17.83
N GLY A 275 -32.97 -26.10 16.96
CA GLY A 275 -33.40 -25.88 15.57
C GLY A 275 -34.26 -27.03 14.98
N SER A 276 -35.56 -27.09 15.29
CA SER A 276 -36.52 -27.87 14.51
C SER A 276 -36.83 -27.16 13.19
N GLY A 277 -36.53 -27.80 12.05
CA GLY A 277 -36.92 -27.31 10.72
C GLY A 277 -35.80 -27.10 9.73
N ILE A 278 -34.55 -27.44 10.06
CA ILE A 278 -33.41 -27.32 9.11
C ILE A 278 -33.40 -28.55 8.19
N SER A 279 -33.32 -28.33 6.88
CA SER A 279 -33.28 -29.42 5.89
C SER A 279 -31.97 -30.24 6.00
N LEU A 280 -32.04 -31.55 5.67
CA LEU A 280 -30.88 -32.43 5.60
C LEU A 280 -29.75 -31.83 4.75
N GLU A 281 -30.11 -31.23 3.64
CA GLU A 281 -29.16 -30.59 2.71
C GLU A 281 -28.38 -29.45 3.38
N ALA A 282 -29.07 -28.64 4.20
CA ALA A 282 -28.45 -27.57 4.98
C ALA A 282 -27.47 -28.10 6.04
N TYR A 283 -27.79 -29.24 6.71
CA TYR A 283 -26.88 -29.89 7.64
C TYR A 283 -25.64 -30.44 6.93
N LEU A 284 -25.81 -31.12 5.79
CA LEU A 284 -24.69 -31.62 4.98
C LEU A 284 -23.79 -30.52 4.49
N HIS A 285 -24.38 -29.41 4.03
CA HIS A 285 -23.62 -28.24 3.60
C HIS A 285 -22.84 -27.59 4.77
N LYS A 286 -23.45 -27.50 5.94
CA LYS A 286 -22.82 -27.00 7.17
C LYS A 286 -21.67 -27.89 7.64
N ALA A 287 -21.85 -29.23 7.61
CA ALA A 287 -20.82 -30.19 7.96
C ALA A 287 -19.61 -30.13 7.00
N ALA A 288 -19.86 -30.08 5.70
CA ALA A 288 -18.81 -29.89 4.69
C ALA A 288 -18.07 -28.56 4.87
N GLY A 289 -18.79 -27.47 5.18
CA GLY A 289 -18.23 -26.17 5.50
C GLY A 289 -17.33 -26.20 6.74
N LEU A 290 -17.77 -26.84 7.82
CA LEU A 290 -16.98 -27.00 9.05
C LEU A 290 -15.70 -27.80 8.80
N TYR A 291 -15.79 -28.92 8.08
CA TYR A 291 -14.63 -29.73 7.71
C TYR A 291 -13.60 -28.93 6.93
N ARG A 292 -14.05 -28.19 5.92
CA ARG A 292 -13.17 -27.33 5.11
C ARG A 292 -12.49 -26.25 5.96
N ARG A 293 -13.25 -25.57 6.85
CA ARG A 293 -12.71 -24.54 7.75
C ARG A 293 -11.67 -25.11 8.70
N ALA A 294 -11.95 -26.26 9.32
CA ALA A 294 -11.00 -26.94 10.19
C ALA A 294 -9.71 -27.31 9.45
N GLY A 295 -9.83 -27.82 8.21
CA GLY A 295 -8.69 -28.15 7.36
C GLY A 295 -7.82 -26.93 7.01
N ILE A 296 -8.44 -25.84 6.57
CA ILE A 296 -7.74 -24.58 6.24
C ILE A 296 -7.05 -24.01 7.48
N PHE A 297 -7.76 -23.94 8.62
CA PHE A 297 -7.19 -23.43 9.86
C PHE A 297 -5.98 -24.26 10.30
N THR A 298 -6.10 -25.58 10.27
CA THR A 298 -5.03 -26.47 10.71
C THR A 298 -3.82 -26.40 9.76
N ALA A 299 -4.05 -26.40 8.45
CA ALA A 299 -2.98 -26.22 7.47
C ALA A 299 -2.27 -24.88 7.67
N GLY A 300 -3.01 -23.80 7.95
CA GLY A 300 -2.46 -22.49 8.28
C GLY A 300 -1.60 -22.50 9.54
N VAL A 301 -2.06 -23.14 10.62
CA VAL A 301 -1.29 -23.28 11.87
C VAL A 301 0.00 -24.04 11.65
N ILE A 302 -0.04 -25.15 10.88
CA ILE A 302 1.16 -25.95 10.60
C ILE A 302 2.14 -25.15 9.76
N ALA A 303 1.67 -24.48 8.71
CA ALA A 303 2.51 -23.64 7.87
C ALA A 303 3.18 -22.54 8.70
N ALA A 304 2.43 -21.88 9.58
CA ALA A 304 2.96 -20.84 10.48
C ALA A 304 4.02 -21.41 11.45
N LEU A 305 3.74 -22.54 12.10
CA LEU A 305 4.69 -23.19 13.01
C LEU A 305 5.95 -23.67 12.27
N SER A 306 5.80 -24.24 11.08
CA SER A 306 6.92 -24.68 10.24
C SER A 306 7.80 -23.50 9.83
N LEU A 307 7.17 -22.38 9.47
CA LEU A 307 7.87 -21.15 9.11
C LEU A 307 8.64 -20.56 10.31
N VAL A 308 8.04 -20.54 11.51
CA VAL A 308 8.70 -20.10 12.75
C VAL A 308 9.91 -21.01 13.05
N VAL A 309 9.79 -22.33 12.95
CA VAL A 309 10.89 -23.28 13.17
C VAL A 309 12.00 -23.06 12.14
N LEU A 310 11.64 -22.82 10.89
CA LEU A 310 12.61 -22.53 9.82
C LEU A 310 13.35 -21.19 10.07
N CYS A 311 12.63 -20.14 10.48
CA CYS A 311 13.23 -18.87 10.90
C CYS A 311 14.22 -19.08 12.03
N ILE A 312 13.82 -19.74 13.11
CA ILE A 312 14.70 -20.03 14.25
C ILE A 312 15.95 -20.80 13.80
N THR A 313 15.77 -21.77 12.91
CA THR A 313 16.88 -22.60 12.40
C THR A 313 17.87 -21.78 11.58
N VAL A 314 17.37 -20.98 10.64
CA VAL A 314 18.22 -20.14 9.77
C VAL A 314 18.98 -19.10 10.60
N PHE A 315 18.30 -18.37 11.49
CA PHE A 315 18.95 -17.33 12.30
C PHE A 315 19.87 -17.90 13.37
N SER A 316 19.56 -19.06 13.97
CA SER A 316 20.46 -19.71 14.95
C SER A 316 21.78 -20.19 14.33
N LYS A 317 21.78 -20.56 13.05
CA LYS A 317 22.99 -20.93 12.32
C LYS A 317 23.83 -19.73 11.83
N ASN A 318 23.23 -18.55 11.71
CA ASN A 318 23.85 -17.33 11.21
C ASN A 318 23.86 -16.20 12.26
N LYS A 319 24.22 -16.54 13.49
CA LYS A 319 24.29 -15.57 14.61
C LYS A 319 25.30 -14.45 14.39
N ASP A 320 26.30 -14.67 13.56
CA ASP A 320 27.31 -13.71 13.14
C ASP A 320 26.72 -12.49 12.40
N LEU A 321 25.52 -12.63 11.81
CA LEU A 321 24.81 -11.50 11.17
C LEU A 321 24.24 -10.50 12.17
N GLY A 322 24.04 -10.90 13.42
CA GLY A 322 23.53 -10.04 14.49
C GLY A 322 22.00 -10.02 14.65
N ARG A 323 21.54 -9.61 15.84
CA ARG A 323 20.10 -9.53 16.17
C ARG A 323 19.39 -8.42 15.39
N GLY A 324 20.08 -7.31 15.12
CA GLY A 324 19.52 -6.20 14.37
C GLY A 324 19.14 -6.58 12.94
N PHE A 325 20.00 -7.38 12.26
CA PHE A 325 19.69 -7.96 10.96
C PHE A 325 18.41 -8.79 11.02
N ALA A 326 18.34 -9.75 11.97
CA ALA A 326 17.19 -10.63 12.09
C ALA A 326 15.88 -9.87 12.30
N TRP A 327 15.89 -8.86 13.19
CA TRP A 327 14.70 -8.05 13.47
C TRP A 327 14.21 -7.29 12.24
N TRP A 328 15.07 -6.47 11.63
CA TRP A 328 14.66 -5.65 10.49
C TRP A 328 14.34 -6.47 9.25
N TRP A 329 14.99 -7.63 9.09
CA TRP A 329 14.68 -8.55 8.03
C TRP A 329 13.26 -9.14 8.19
N VAL A 330 12.88 -9.57 9.41
CA VAL A 330 11.52 -10.06 9.69
C VAL A 330 10.50 -8.94 9.45
N VAL A 331 10.76 -7.74 9.97
CA VAL A 331 9.89 -6.57 9.75
C VAL A 331 9.70 -6.31 8.25
N SER A 332 10.78 -6.30 7.47
CA SER A 332 10.71 -6.10 6.02
C SER A 332 9.88 -7.20 5.31
N ALA A 333 10.05 -8.47 5.71
CA ALA A 333 9.31 -9.59 5.14
C ALA A 333 7.80 -9.53 5.46
N LEU A 334 7.43 -9.17 6.70
CA LEU A 334 6.03 -8.98 7.10
C LEU A 334 5.39 -7.81 6.36
N LEU A 335 6.10 -6.67 6.28
CA LEU A 335 5.66 -5.51 5.51
C LEU A 335 5.49 -5.85 4.04
N LEU A 336 6.38 -6.68 3.45
CA LEU A 336 6.23 -7.13 2.07
C LEU A 336 4.95 -7.94 1.87
N GLY A 337 4.63 -8.83 2.81
CA GLY A 337 3.38 -9.59 2.76
C GLY A 337 2.14 -8.70 2.82
N VAL A 338 2.13 -7.68 3.70
CA VAL A 338 1.07 -6.67 3.74
C VAL A 338 1.03 -5.89 2.41
N THR A 339 2.19 -5.45 1.89
CA THR A 339 2.28 -4.69 0.63
C THR A 339 1.71 -5.49 -0.55
N GLY A 340 2.01 -6.81 -0.62
CA GLY A 340 1.43 -7.72 -1.61
C GLY A 340 -0.09 -7.87 -1.46
N ALA A 341 -0.59 -7.82 -0.23
CA ALA A 341 -2.02 -7.82 0.08
C ALA A 341 -2.67 -6.42 0.04
N VAL A 342 -1.97 -5.38 -0.43
CA VAL A 342 -2.51 -4.07 -0.83
C VAL A 342 -2.61 -4.01 -2.36
N ARG A 343 -1.51 -4.33 -3.04
CA ARG A 343 -1.45 -4.38 -4.52
C ARG A 343 -0.55 -5.52 -4.98
N VAL A 344 -0.96 -6.16 -6.05
CA VAL A 344 -0.23 -7.28 -6.71
C VAL A 344 1.19 -6.92 -7.14
N LEU A 345 1.53 -5.64 -7.32
CA LEU A 345 2.88 -5.15 -7.62
C LEU A 345 3.80 -5.08 -6.39
N GLY A 346 3.29 -5.36 -5.18
CA GLY A 346 4.07 -5.39 -3.94
C GLY A 346 5.38 -6.18 -4.00
N PRO A 347 5.43 -7.35 -4.66
CA PRO A 347 6.66 -8.13 -4.82
C PRO A 347 7.86 -7.36 -5.37
N MET A 348 7.67 -6.28 -6.15
CA MET A 348 8.77 -5.45 -6.64
C MET A 348 9.64 -4.88 -5.49
N ALA A 349 9.02 -4.49 -4.36
CA ALA A 349 9.79 -4.03 -3.19
C ALA A 349 10.70 -5.13 -2.63
N GLY A 350 10.20 -6.37 -2.60
CA GLY A 350 10.97 -7.54 -2.17
C GLY A 350 12.17 -7.83 -3.08
N VAL A 351 11.99 -7.68 -4.40
CA VAL A 351 13.10 -7.83 -5.37
C VAL A 351 14.21 -6.83 -5.08
N LEU A 352 13.89 -5.55 -4.83
CA LEU A 352 14.88 -4.52 -4.51
C LEU A 352 15.68 -4.86 -3.25
N VAL A 353 15.02 -5.32 -2.19
CA VAL A 353 15.66 -5.76 -0.95
C VAL A 353 16.54 -6.99 -1.19
N CYS A 354 16.04 -7.98 -1.94
CA CYS A 354 16.79 -9.20 -2.26
C CYS A 354 18.05 -8.91 -3.09
N VAL A 355 18.00 -7.98 -4.07
CA VAL A 355 19.17 -7.56 -4.86
C VAL A 355 20.26 -7.03 -3.94
N LEU A 356 19.93 -6.12 -3.00
CA LEU A 356 20.90 -5.60 -2.03
C LEU A 356 21.43 -6.70 -1.10
N LEU A 357 20.58 -7.62 -0.65
CA LEU A 357 20.97 -8.72 0.22
C LEU A 357 21.90 -9.71 -0.49
N ILE A 358 21.59 -10.08 -1.74
CA ILE A 358 22.41 -10.95 -2.58
C ILE A 358 23.77 -10.30 -2.85
N TYR A 359 23.78 -9.02 -3.18
CA TYR A 359 25.03 -8.28 -3.38
C TYR A 359 25.90 -8.28 -2.11
N ARG A 360 25.30 -8.14 -0.90
CA ARG A 360 26.01 -8.09 0.39
C ARG A 360 26.49 -9.44 0.88
N LEU A 361 25.65 -10.49 0.81
CA LEU A 361 25.90 -11.80 1.40
C LEU A 361 26.29 -12.89 0.37
N ARG A 362 26.16 -12.59 -0.93
CA ARG A 362 26.43 -13.54 -2.01
C ARG A 362 25.60 -14.83 -1.81
N TRP A 363 26.19 -16.00 -1.94
CA TRP A 363 25.53 -17.30 -1.77
C TRP A 363 24.92 -17.53 -0.38
N ARG A 364 25.44 -16.86 0.66
CA ARG A 364 24.89 -16.91 2.01
C ARG A 364 23.51 -16.27 2.13
N SER A 365 23.09 -15.47 1.16
CA SER A 365 21.77 -14.85 1.12
C SER A 365 20.64 -15.83 0.79
N ILE A 366 20.91 -16.94 0.09
CA ILE A 366 19.89 -17.85 -0.43
C ILE A 366 18.85 -18.27 0.61
N PRO A 367 19.21 -18.80 1.81
CA PRO A 367 18.23 -19.22 2.79
C PRO A 367 17.37 -18.04 3.31
N PHE A 368 17.95 -16.84 3.37
CA PHE A 368 17.21 -15.63 3.78
C PHE A 368 16.27 -15.15 2.68
N VAL A 369 16.68 -15.20 1.42
CA VAL A 369 15.83 -14.84 0.27
C VAL A 369 14.63 -15.78 0.18
N VAL A 370 14.87 -17.11 0.24
CA VAL A 370 13.79 -18.10 0.19
C VAL A 370 12.80 -17.88 1.34
N LEU A 371 13.32 -17.74 2.57
CA LEU A 371 12.49 -17.56 3.75
C LEU A 371 11.74 -16.20 3.72
N PHE A 372 12.35 -15.15 3.16
CA PHE A 372 11.74 -13.84 2.97
C PHE A 372 10.49 -13.92 2.11
N TRP A 373 10.58 -14.61 0.98
CA TRP A 373 9.45 -14.82 0.08
C TRP A 373 8.39 -15.75 0.65
N LEU A 374 8.78 -16.80 1.38
CA LEU A 374 7.83 -17.69 2.05
C LEU A 374 7.03 -16.95 3.12
N LEU A 375 7.69 -16.12 3.93
CA LEU A 375 7.02 -15.33 4.97
C LEU A 375 6.09 -14.28 4.35
N ALA A 376 6.56 -13.56 3.33
CA ALA A 376 5.73 -12.59 2.62
C ALA A 376 4.53 -13.25 1.93
N ALA A 377 4.72 -14.38 1.25
CA ALA A 377 3.65 -15.13 0.60
C ALA A 377 2.60 -15.63 1.62
N ALA A 378 3.05 -16.13 2.77
CA ALA A 378 2.14 -16.59 3.83
C ALA A 378 1.27 -15.43 4.37
N VAL A 379 1.87 -14.26 4.59
CA VAL A 379 1.13 -13.06 5.04
C VAL A 379 0.17 -12.57 3.95
N THR A 380 0.63 -12.47 2.69
CA THR A 380 -0.23 -12.07 1.55
C THR A 380 -1.42 -13.00 1.40
N TYR A 381 -1.19 -14.32 1.42
CA TYR A 381 -2.25 -15.32 1.31
C TYR A 381 -3.25 -15.24 2.46
N GLY A 382 -2.76 -15.12 3.69
CA GLY A 382 -3.61 -15.00 4.88
C GLY A 382 -4.49 -13.75 4.88
N LEU A 383 -3.94 -12.63 4.38
CA LEU A 383 -4.64 -11.33 4.33
C LEU A 383 -5.49 -11.12 3.06
N TRP A 384 -5.48 -12.04 2.10
CA TRP A 384 -6.21 -11.86 0.83
C TRP A 384 -7.14 -13.04 0.53
N PRO A 385 -8.40 -13.02 1.00
CA PRO A 385 -9.35 -14.13 0.85
C PRO A 385 -9.60 -14.57 -0.59
N TYR A 386 -9.52 -13.65 -1.55
CA TYR A 386 -9.64 -13.98 -2.97
C TYR A 386 -8.63 -15.04 -3.45
N LEU A 387 -7.46 -15.13 -2.80
CA LEU A 387 -6.44 -16.12 -3.12
C LEU A 387 -6.69 -17.49 -2.48
N TRP A 388 -7.63 -17.61 -1.52
CA TRP A 388 -7.85 -18.85 -0.81
C TRP A 388 -8.41 -19.92 -1.75
N GLY A 389 -7.74 -21.08 -1.79
CA GLY A 389 -8.07 -22.19 -2.67
C GLY A 389 -7.52 -22.10 -4.11
N ARG A 390 -7.13 -20.91 -4.57
CA ARG A 390 -6.57 -20.70 -5.92
C ARG A 390 -5.44 -19.63 -5.93
N PRO A 391 -4.36 -19.82 -5.15
CA PRO A 391 -3.37 -18.76 -4.94
C PRO A 391 -2.63 -18.34 -6.22
N VAL A 392 -2.27 -19.28 -7.06
CA VAL A 392 -1.52 -19.00 -8.31
C VAL A 392 -2.44 -18.39 -9.36
N GLU A 393 -3.60 -18.99 -9.60
CA GLU A 393 -4.59 -18.52 -10.57
C GLU A 393 -5.11 -17.13 -10.21
N GLY A 394 -5.49 -16.91 -8.93
CA GLY A 394 -5.94 -15.61 -8.44
C GLY A 394 -4.87 -14.52 -8.54
N LEU A 395 -3.61 -14.86 -8.27
CA LEU A 395 -2.50 -13.92 -8.41
C LEU A 395 -2.26 -13.54 -9.87
N LEU A 396 -2.27 -14.52 -10.78
CA LEU A 396 -2.11 -14.27 -12.22
C LEU A 396 -3.27 -13.45 -12.78
N ALA A 397 -4.50 -13.70 -12.35
CA ALA A 397 -5.67 -12.91 -12.73
C ALA A 397 -5.54 -11.46 -12.25
N ALA A 398 -5.09 -11.24 -10.99
CA ALA A 398 -4.85 -9.91 -10.47
C ALA A 398 -3.73 -9.17 -11.22
N LEU A 399 -2.65 -9.86 -11.61
CA LEU A 399 -1.57 -9.30 -12.44
C LEU A 399 -2.06 -8.92 -13.83
N SER A 400 -2.82 -9.80 -14.48
CA SER A 400 -3.43 -9.52 -15.81
C SER A 400 -4.34 -8.31 -15.75
N ARG A 401 -5.20 -8.22 -14.72
CA ARG A 401 -6.09 -7.07 -14.51
C ARG A 401 -5.30 -5.76 -14.26
N ALA A 402 -4.20 -5.83 -13.55
CA ALA A 402 -3.34 -4.66 -13.31
C ALA A 402 -2.61 -4.19 -14.57
N ALA A 403 -2.28 -5.11 -15.49
CA ALA A 403 -1.61 -4.81 -16.75
C ALA A 403 -2.58 -4.31 -17.85
N GLN A 404 -3.80 -4.84 -17.86
CA GLN A 404 -4.81 -4.59 -18.89
C GLN A 404 -6.11 -4.10 -18.24
N SER A 405 -6.11 -2.86 -17.74
CA SER A 405 -7.35 -2.27 -17.22
C SER A 405 -8.31 -2.02 -18.40
N PRO A 406 -9.52 -2.63 -18.44
CA PRO A 406 -10.47 -2.45 -19.54
C PRO A 406 -11.27 -1.14 -19.41
N TRP A 407 -10.69 -0.12 -18.82
CA TRP A 407 -11.38 1.15 -18.59
C TRP A 407 -11.33 2.00 -19.87
N ASP A 408 -12.42 1.99 -20.62
CA ASP A 408 -12.60 2.84 -21.80
C ASP A 408 -13.11 4.22 -21.40
N ALA A 409 -12.19 5.04 -20.88
CA ALA A 409 -12.49 6.41 -20.50
C ALA A 409 -11.65 7.39 -21.29
N LYS A 410 -12.03 8.66 -21.23
CA LYS A 410 -11.25 9.78 -21.76
C LYS A 410 -10.54 10.52 -20.64
N VAL A 411 -9.43 11.14 -20.96
CA VAL A 411 -8.64 12.03 -20.08
C VAL A 411 -8.42 13.33 -20.80
N LEU A 412 -8.55 14.43 -20.10
CA LEU A 412 -8.23 15.76 -20.64
C LEU A 412 -6.71 15.94 -20.66
N TYR A 413 -6.13 16.01 -21.84
CA TYR A 413 -4.69 16.13 -22.02
C TYR A 413 -4.36 17.18 -23.09
N PHE A 414 -3.67 18.24 -22.70
CA PHE A 414 -3.38 19.45 -23.51
C PHE A 414 -4.62 20.11 -24.15
N GLY A 415 -5.77 20.04 -23.47
CA GLY A 415 -7.03 20.65 -23.94
C GLY A 415 -7.90 19.73 -24.79
N GLU A 416 -7.48 18.51 -25.05
CA GLU A 416 -8.22 17.52 -25.83
C GLU A 416 -8.66 16.34 -24.97
N LEU A 417 -9.87 15.83 -25.20
CA LEU A 417 -10.39 14.63 -24.56
C LEU A 417 -9.88 13.38 -25.31
N VAL A 418 -8.74 12.85 -24.86
CA VAL A 418 -8.06 11.70 -25.45
C VAL A 418 -8.53 10.42 -24.76
N ARG A 419 -8.82 9.35 -25.52
CA ARG A 419 -9.11 8.04 -24.93
C ARG A 419 -7.86 7.51 -24.20
N VAL A 420 -8.06 6.86 -23.09
CA VAL A 420 -6.95 6.35 -22.25
C VAL A 420 -6.00 5.43 -23.04
N ILE A 421 -6.54 4.64 -23.97
CA ILE A 421 -5.74 3.74 -24.82
C ILE A 421 -4.92 4.47 -25.89
N ASP A 422 -5.29 5.72 -26.23
CA ASP A 422 -4.63 6.54 -27.25
C ASP A 422 -3.67 7.56 -26.62
N LEU A 423 -3.53 7.57 -25.27
CA LEU A 423 -2.58 8.44 -24.60
C LEU A 423 -1.14 8.10 -25.00
N PRO A 424 -0.28 9.12 -25.23
CA PRO A 424 1.09 8.87 -25.61
C PRO A 424 1.87 8.19 -24.49
N ASN A 425 2.81 7.31 -24.82
CA ASN A 425 3.60 6.55 -23.88
C ASN A 425 4.32 7.42 -22.82
N HIS A 426 4.69 8.65 -23.17
CA HIS A 426 5.35 9.60 -22.28
C HIS A 426 4.38 10.33 -21.31
N PHE A 427 3.07 10.14 -21.43
CA PHE A 427 2.04 10.77 -20.60
C PHE A 427 2.37 10.73 -19.11
N PRO A 428 2.73 9.56 -18.48
CA PRO A 428 2.97 9.52 -17.05
C PRO A 428 4.16 10.38 -16.60
N LEU A 429 5.22 10.45 -17.41
CA LEU A 429 6.39 11.26 -17.09
C LEU A 429 6.08 12.74 -17.17
N ILE A 430 5.36 13.18 -18.22
CA ILE A 430 4.96 14.58 -18.39
C ILE A 430 4.04 15.01 -17.24
N ILE A 431 2.96 14.25 -16.99
CA ILE A 431 1.98 14.61 -15.94
C ILE A 431 2.64 14.70 -14.57
N LEU A 432 3.43 13.71 -14.16
CA LEU A 432 4.11 13.74 -12.86
C LEU A 432 5.12 14.89 -12.78
N SER A 433 5.81 15.22 -13.88
CA SER A 433 6.73 16.37 -13.90
C SER A 433 5.99 17.70 -13.75
N LEU A 434 4.76 17.82 -14.26
CA LEU A 434 3.94 19.02 -14.14
C LEU A 434 3.25 19.13 -12.77
N GLN A 435 3.12 18.02 -12.03
CA GLN A 435 2.47 17.98 -10.72
C GLN A 435 3.46 17.97 -9.53
N LEU A 436 4.76 17.94 -9.77
CA LEU A 436 5.77 18.15 -8.73
C LEU A 436 6.17 19.62 -8.66
N THR A 437 6.47 20.15 -7.46
CA THR A 437 7.02 21.50 -7.33
C THR A 437 8.36 21.60 -8.05
N LEU A 438 8.68 22.77 -8.63
CA LEU A 438 9.94 22.95 -9.36
C LEU A 438 11.19 22.63 -8.52
N PRO A 439 11.29 23.03 -7.23
CA PRO A 439 12.41 22.60 -6.40
C PRO A 439 12.52 21.08 -6.27
N ALA A 440 11.40 20.35 -6.14
CA ALA A 440 11.42 18.88 -6.08
C ALA A 440 11.90 18.29 -7.39
N LEU A 441 11.39 18.76 -8.52
CA LEU A 441 11.77 18.28 -9.84
C LEU A 441 13.28 18.47 -10.09
N VAL A 442 13.79 19.69 -9.87
CA VAL A 442 15.22 20.02 -10.09
C VAL A 442 16.12 19.22 -9.14
N LEU A 443 15.81 19.23 -7.83
CA LEU A 443 16.63 18.53 -6.84
C LEU A 443 16.58 17.01 -7.01
N GLY A 444 15.44 16.46 -7.43
CA GLY A 444 15.31 15.04 -7.73
C GLY A 444 16.19 14.61 -8.90
N VAL A 445 16.13 15.32 -10.03
CA VAL A 445 16.94 15.04 -11.22
C VAL A 445 18.44 15.21 -10.93
N VAL A 446 18.83 16.37 -10.37
CA VAL A 446 20.23 16.63 -9.98
C VAL A 446 20.71 15.61 -8.96
N GLY A 447 19.89 15.32 -7.95
CA GLY A 447 20.19 14.35 -6.90
C GLY A 447 20.35 12.92 -7.43
N ALA A 448 19.56 12.54 -8.41
CA ALA A 448 19.68 11.26 -9.07
C ALA A 448 21.04 11.10 -9.79
N VAL A 449 21.47 12.12 -10.52
CA VAL A 449 22.79 12.13 -11.20
C VAL A 449 23.92 12.14 -10.17
N LEU A 450 23.87 13.03 -9.18
CA LEU A 450 24.88 13.10 -8.11
C LEU A 450 24.97 11.80 -7.31
N GLY A 451 23.85 11.12 -7.06
CA GLY A 451 23.80 9.84 -6.39
C GLY A 451 24.61 8.76 -7.10
N LEU A 452 24.61 8.72 -8.43
CA LEU A 452 25.47 7.81 -9.21
C LEU A 452 26.95 8.20 -9.15
N VAL A 453 27.26 9.49 -9.30
CA VAL A 453 28.65 10.00 -9.27
C VAL A 453 29.27 9.79 -7.89
N GLU A 454 28.60 10.20 -6.83
CA GLU A 454 29.07 10.01 -5.45
C GLU A 454 29.06 8.52 -5.07
N GLY A 455 28.09 7.74 -5.55
CA GLY A 455 28.02 6.30 -5.35
C GLY A 455 29.23 5.55 -5.89
N ARG A 456 29.72 5.95 -7.07
CA ARG A 456 30.97 5.39 -7.63
C ARG A 456 32.19 5.75 -6.77
N ARG A 457 32.28 7.00 -6.29
CA ARG A 457 33.41 7.50 -5.49
C ARG A 457 33.44 6.87 -4.09
N ASN A 458 32.27 6.69 -3.48
CA ASN A 458 32.14 6.27 -2.08
C ASN A 458 31.85 4.76 -1.94
N GLY A 459 31.78 3.99 -3.03
CA GLY A 459 31.47 2.55 -3.00
C GLY A 459 29.99 2.22 -2.74
N THR A 460 29.09 3.19 -2.88
CA THR A 460 27.63 3.04 -2.62
C THR A 460 26.80 2.99 -3.91
N LEU A 461 27.45 2.67 -5.04
CA LEU A 461 26.79 2.64 -6.36
C LEU A 461 25.59 1.67 -6.39
N ALA A 462 25.71 0.50 -5.76
CA ALA A 462 24.62 -0.48 -5.73
C ALA A 462 23.35 0.09 -5.09
N TRP A 463 23.49 0.90 -4.03
CA TRP A 463 22.37 1.60 -3.40
C TRP A 463 21.73 2.60 -4.38
N ALA A 464 22.54 3.44 -5.05
CA ALA A 464 22.02 4.39 -6.02
C ALA A 464 21.30 3.70 -7.17
N LEU A 465 21.87 2.60 -7.70
CA LEU A 465 21.25 1.83 -8.79
C LEU A 465 19.92 1.17 -8.38
N VAL A 466 19.79 0.70 -7.13
CA VAL A 466 18.52 0.15 -6.63
C VAL A 466 17.46 1.24 -6.53
N LEU A 467 17.79 2.46 -6.08
CA LEU A 467 16.85 3.58 -6.07
C LEU A 467 16.47 4.03 -7.48
N TRP A 468 17.42 4.03 -8.42
CA TRP A 468 17.15 4.29 -9.83
C TRP A 468 16.24 3.24 -10.44
N ALA A 469 16.47 1.95 -10.15
CA ALA A 469 15.62 0.86 -10.61
C ALA A 469 14.20 1.00 -10.04
N TRP A 470 14.07 1.31 -8.74
CA TRP A 470 12.76 1.55 -8.13
C TRP A 470 12.04 2.73 -8.79
N TRP A 471 12.75 3.82 -9.10
CA TRP A 471 12.15 4.99 -9.75
C TRP A 471 11.72 4.70 -11.19
N LEU A 472 12.59 4.10 -12.03
CA LEU A 472 12.37 4.00 -13.47
C LEU A 472 11.62 2.74 -13.93
N VAL A 473 11.85 1.59 -13.28
CA VAL A 473 11.25 0.32 -13.73
C VAL A 473 9.70 0.37 -13.77
N PRO A 474 9.00 1.03 -12.83
CA PRO A 474 7.55 1.16 -12.91
C PRO A 474 7.01 1.88 -14.15
N PHE A 475 7.81 2.72 -14.80
CA PHE A 475 7.41 3.41 -16.03
C PHE A 475 7.60 2.57 -17.29
N VAL A 476 8.41 1.50 -17.24
CA VAL A 476 8.70 0.67 -18.41
C VAL A 476 7.44 0.08 -19.06
N PRO A 477 6.45 -0.43 -18.30
CA PRO A 477 5.23 -0.94 -18.91
C PRO A 477 4.44 0.11 -19.71
N SER A 478 4.36 1.35 -19.24
CA SER A 478 3.68 2.44 -19.95
C SER A 478 4.50 2.97 -21.13
N LEU A 479 5.84 3.02 -20.99
CA LEU A 479 6.72 3.52 -22.04
C LEU A 479 6.89 2.55 -23.23
N GLY A 480 6.86 1.23 -22.99
CA GLY A 480 7.24 0.23 -23.98
C GLY A 480 6.23 -0.90 -24.21
N MET A 481 5.25 -1.09 -23.33
CA MET A 481 4.31 -2.24 -23.40
C MET A 481 2.84 -1.80 -23.53
N GLY A 482 2.56 -0.51 -23.71
CA GLY A 482 1.20 0.02 -23.86
C GLY A 482 0.32 -0.16 -22.62
N SER A 483 0.91 -0.23 -21.43
CA SER A 483 0.14 -0.32 -20.18
C SER A 483 -0.65 0.96 -19.95
N ILE A 484 -1.93 0.81 -19.66
CA ILE A 484 -2.88 1.91 -19.49
C ILE A 484 -2.66 2.59 -18.17
N VAL A 485 -2.34 3.90 -18.21
CA VAL A 485 -2.20 4.79 -17.05
C VAL A 485 -3.13 5.98 -17.23
N TYR A 486 -3.91 6.33 -16.23
CA TYR A 486 -4.94 7.37 -16.25
C TYR A 486 -5.01 8.14 -14.93
N ASP A 487 -5.95 9.08 -14.80
CA ASP A 487 -6.14 9.89 -13.59
C ASP A 487 -4.80 10.46 -13.08
N ASN A 488 -4.12 11.24 -13.93
CA ASN A 488 -2.85 11.88 -13.64
C ASN A 488 -1.73 10.93 -13.18
N ALA A 489 -1.71 9.71 -13.70
CA ALA A 489 -0.69 8.69 -13.42
C ALA A 489 -0.59 8.30 -11.94
N ARG A 490 -1.68 8.42 -11.17
CA ARG A 490 -1.73 8.10 -9.73
C ARG A 490 -1.24 6.69 -9.39
N GLN A 491 -1.40 5.75 -10.32
CA GLN A 491 -0.94 4.37 -10.15
C GLN A 491 0.58 4.25 -9.96
N LEU A 492 1.35 5.27 -10.36
CA LEU A 492 2.81 5.32 -10.31
C LEU A 492 3.36 6.16 -9.13
N LEU A 493 2.51 6.66 -8.22
CA LEU A 493 2.95 7.44 -7.06
C LEU A 493 3.96 6.70 -6.19
N PHE A 494 3.88 5.36 -6.12
CA PHE A 494 4.83 4.53 -5.38
C PHE A 494 6.26 4.54 -5.95
N ALA A 495 6.45 5.05 -7.16
CA ALA A 495 7.77 5.23 -7.79
C ALA A 495 8.45 6.55 -7.36
N LEU A 496 7.75 7.47 -6.66
CA LEU A 496 8.28 8.77 -6.26
C LEU A 496 9.20 8.75 -5.02
N PRO A 497 9.02 7.92 -3.99
CA PRO A 497 9.88 7.93 -2.79
C PRO A 497 11.38 7.85 -3.08
N PRO A 498 11.89 7.00 -4.01
CA PRO A 498 13.32 6.99 -4.33
C PRO A 498 13.80 8.29 -5.00
N PHE A 499 12.95 8.99 -5.75
CA PHE A 499 13.26 10.29 -6.33
C PHE A 499 13.55 11.33 -5.24
N PHE A 500 12.71 11.37 -4.19
CA PHE A 500 12.95 12.22 -3.02
C PHE A 500 14.15 11.75 -2.19
N ALA A 501 14.36 10.45 -2.02
CA ALA A 501 15.54 9.94 -1.33
C ALA A 501 16.83 10.35 -2.07
N LEU A 502 16.85 10.30 -3.40
CA LEU A 502 17.97 10.75 -4.24
C LEU A 502 18.16 12.27 -4.18
N SER A 503 17.09 13.08 -4.08
CA SER A 503 17.21 14.54 -3.94
C SER A 503 18.05 14.95 -2.73
N SER A 504 18.12 14.10 -1.69
CA SER A 504 18.97 14.35 -0.52
C SER A 504 20.44 14.54 -0.86
N THR A 505 20.94 13.94 -1.95
CA THR A 505 22.34 14.12 -2.40
C THR A 505 22.58 15.52 -2.95
N ALA A 506 21.62 16.07 -3.71
CA ALA A 506 21.67 17.46 -4.17
C ALA A 506 21.55 18.43 -3.00
N ILE A 507 20.63 18.18 -2.06
CA ILE A 507 20.46 19.00 -0.85
C ILE A 507 21.75 18.97 -0.01
N ALA A 508 22.38 17.81 0.17
CA ALA A 508 23.65 17.69 0.86
C ALA A 508 24.77 18.45 0.16
N ALA A 509 24.78 18.48 -1.19
CA ALA A 509 25.73 19.29 -1.96
C ALA A 509 25.52 20.78 -1.71
N LEU A 510 24.26 21.28 -1.74
CA LEU A 510 23.93 22.66 -1.40
C LEU A 510 24.35 23.03 0.02
N PHE A 511 24.12 22.11 1.00
CA PHE A 511 24.54 22.33 2.38
C PHE A 511 26.07 22.40 2.56
N ARG A 512 26.85 21.70 1.72
CA ARG A 512 28.32 21.82 1.72
C ARG A 512 28.79 23.20 1.21
N LEU A 513 28.03 23.83 0.30
CA LEU A 513 28.30 25.20 -0.17
C LEU A 513 27.88 26.25 0.86
N ALA A 514 26.89 25.94 1.70
CA ALA A 514 26.41 26.84 2.74
C ALA A 514 27.37 26.88 3.94
N ARG A 515 28.12 27.97 4.06
CA ARG A 515 29.15 28.16 5.08
C ARG A 515 28.61 28.22 6.52
N PHE A 516 27.34 28.65 6.69
CA PHE A 516 26.70 28.87 7.98
C PHE A 516 25.43 28.04 8.14
N ARG A 517 25.09 27.66 9.37
CA ARG A 517 23.86 26.90 9.66
C ARG A 517 22.59 27.65 9.27
N TRP A 518 22.55 28.97 9.49
CA TRP A 518 21.40 29.77 9.09
C TRP A 518 21.16 29.72 7.57
N ALA A 519 22.23 29.67 6.76
CA ALA A 519 22.11 29.53 5.30
C ALA A 519 21.53 28.16 4.91
N GLN A 520 21.87 27.09 5.64
CA GLN A 520 21.25 25.76 5.43
C GLN A 520 19.74 25.78 5.76
N VAL A 521 19.35 26.49 6.85
CA VAL A 521 17.92 26.69 7.18
C VAL A 521 17.22 27.51 6.10
N ALA A 522 17.81 28.62 5.64
CA ALA A 522 17.24 29.46 4.57
C ALA A 522 17.04 28.66 3.28
N ILE A 523 18.03 27.86 2.87
CA ILE A 523 17.93 26.96 1.71
C ILE A 523 16.79 25.97 1.92
N SER A 524 16.66 25.37 3.11
CA SER A 524 15.59 24.43 3.41
C SER A 524 14.20 25.08 3.29
N VAL A 525 14.05 26.30 3.83
CA VAL A 525 12.81 27.09 3.70
C VAL A 525 12.49 27.36 2.24
N LEU A 526 13.45 27.82 1.46
CA LEU A 526 13.24 28.11 0.02
C LEU A 526 12.84 26.87 -0.78
N ILE A 527 13.39 25.70 -0.43
CA ILE A 527 13.04 24.41 -1.07
C ILE A 527 11.61 24.00 -0.73
N LEU A 528 11.18 24.16 0.51
CA LEU A 528 9.89 23.66 1.00
C LEU A 528 8.74 24.65 0.80
N LEU A 529 9.03 25.94 0.77
CA LEU A 529 8.05 27.03 0.74
C LEU A 529 7.02 26.92 -0.40
N PRO A 530 7.39 26.63 -1.66
CA PRO A 530 6.41 26.51 -2.73
C PRO A 530 5.36 25.43 -2.46
N GLY A 531 5.78 24.27 -1.94
CA GLY A 531 4.87 23.19 -1.59
C GLY A 531 3.93 23.56 -0.44
N VAL A 532 4.44 24.18 0.61
CA VAL A 532 3.64 24.63 1.76
C VAL A 532 2.61 25.68 1.35
N LEU A 533 3.01 26.65 0.53
CA LEU A 533 2.09 27.69 0.03
C LEU A 533 1.00 27.09 -0.85
N ALA A 534 1.35 26.18 -1.75
CA ALA A 534 0.38 25.51 -2.61
C ALA A 534 -0.60 24.62 -1.82
N ILE A 535 -0.12 23.88 -0.81
CA ILE A 535 -1.01 23.13 0.11
C ILE A 535 -2.02 24.06 0.76
N ARG A 536 -1.55 25.18 1.36
CA ARG A 536 -2.45 26.14 2.01
C ARG A 536 -3.47 26.76 1.05
N GLN A 537 -3.06 27.06 -0.19
CA GLN A 537 -3.90 27.72 -1.18
C GLN A 537 -4.98 26.80 -1.76
N LEU A 538 -4.62 25.52 -1.94
CA LEU A 538 -5.48 24.54 -2.62
C LEU A 538 -6.31 23.68 -1.66
N HIS A 539 -6.03 23.71 -0.36
CA HIS A 539 -6.73 22.89 0.64
C HIS A 539 -8.25 23.03 0.54
N PRO A 540 -8.99 21.89 0.58
CA PRO A 540 -8.59 20.48 0.66
C PRO A 540 -8.49 19.77 -0.73
N TYR A 541 -8.08 20.49 -1.77
CA TYR A 541 -8.03 20.00 -3.15
C TYR A 541 -6.59 19.99 -3.71
N GLU A 542 -5.56 19.74 -2.90
CA GLU A 542 -4.14 19.85 -3.27
C GLU A 542 -3.73 18.95 -4.43
N TYR A 543 -4.46 17.85 -4.65
CA TYR A 543 -4.20 16.90 -5.76
C TYR A 543 -4.44 17.49 -7.15
N ILE A 544 -5.10 18.67 -7.25
CA ILE A 544 -5.26 19.40 -8.51
C ILE A 544 -4.03 20.24 -8.85
N TYR A 545 -2.99 20.22 -8.02
CA TYR A 545 -1.80 21.04 -8.20
C TYR A 545 -1.11 20.78 -9.53
N TYR A 546 -0.76 21.88 -10.19
CA TYR A 546 0.14 21.93 -11.32
C TYR A 546 1.16 23.04 -11.09
N ASN A 547 2.41 22.82 -11.53
CA ASN A 547 3.50 23.75 -11.30
C ASN A 547 3.52 24.91 -12.33
N GLU A 548 4.48 25.78 -12.18
CA GLU A 548 4.64 27.01 -12.98
C GLU A 548 4.92 26.74 -14.46
N LEU A 549 5.34 25.52 -14.85
CA LEU A 549 5.55 25.15 -16.27
C LEU A 549 4.23 25.14 -17.06
N THR A 550 3.11 24.95 -16.40
CA THR A 550 1.77 25.05 -17.00
C THR A 550 1.14 26.42 -16.81
N GLY A 551 1.75 27.31 -16.01
CA GLY A 551 1.14 28.53 -15.50
C GLY A 551 0.34 28.28 -14.20
N GLY A 552 0.72 27.28 -13.42
CA GLY A 552 0.04 26.86 -12.18
C GLY A 552 -1.31 26.17 -12.45
N VAL A 553 -2.13 26.08 -11.43
CA VAL A 553 -3.49 25.49 -11.50
C VAL A 553 -4.36 26.23 -12.51
N ARG A 554 -4.29 27.56 -12.54
CA ARG A 554 -5.03 28.40 -13.49
C ARG A 554 -4.66 28.09 -14.93
N GLY A 555 -3.36 27.95 -15.26
CA GLY A 555 -2.88 27.64 -16.61
C GLY A 555 -3.14 26.19 -17.02
N ALA A 556 -3.30 25.29 -16.07
CA ALA A 556 -3.64 23.89 -16.30
C ALA A 556 -5.16 23.66 -16.49
N HIS A 557 -6.00 24.57 -15.99
CA HIS A 557 -7.46 24.49 -16.12
C HIS A 557 -7.87 24.40 -17.61
N ARG A 558 -8.79 23.49 -17.93
CA ARG A 558 -9.24 23.17 -19.32
C ARG A 558 -8.14 22.60 -20.24
N ARG A 559 -6.94 22.31 -19.70
CA ARG A 559 -5.88 21.66 -20.45
C ARG A 559 -5.54 20.29 -19.91
N PHE A 560 -5.74 20.07 -18.59
CA PHE A 560 -5.45 18.83 -17.89
C PHE A 560 -6.58 18.50 -16.91
N GLU A 561 -6.69 17.22 -16.52
CA GLU A 561 -7.67 16.76 -15.53
C GLU A 561 -7.46 17.45 -14.18
N MET A 562 -8.58 17.87 -13.57
CA MET A 562 -8.61 18.54 -12.26
C MET A 562 -9.26 17.66 -11.19
N ASP A 563 -10.58 17.79 -10.98
CA ASP A 563 -11.30 17.07 -9.93
C ASP A 563 -11.69 15.64 -10.34
N TYR A 564 -10.69 14.80 -10.70
CA TYR A 564 -10.94 13.41 -11.09
C TYR A 564 -11.30 12.47 -9.93
N TRP A 565 -11.15 12.92 -8.69
CA TRP A 565 -11.59 12.21 -7.50
C TRP A 565 -12.99 12.62 -7.03
N VAL A 566 -13.55 13.69 -7.56
CA VAL A 566 -14.88 14.27 -7.25
C VAL A 566 -15.08 14.66 -5.78
N THR A 567 -13.99 14.98 -5.08
CA THR A 567 -14.06 15.37 -3.67
C THR A 567 -14.79 16.70 -3.47
N GLY A 568 -14.88 17.54 -4.51
CA GLY A 568 -15.67 18.77 -4.50
C GLY A 568 -17.17 18.56 -4.41
N PHE A 569 -17.67 17.34 -4.54
CA PHE A 569 -19.10 17.03 -4.40
C PHE A 569 -19.62 17.27 -2.98
N ARG A 570 -18.76 17.27 -1.95
CA ARG A 570 -19.13 17.64 -0.60
C ARG A 570 -19.66 19.07 -0.54
N GLU A 571 -18.85 20.06 -0.89
CA GLU A 571 -19.26 21.47 -0.85
C GLU A 571 -20.43 21.75 -1.80
N ALA A 572 -20.46 21.11 -2.98
CA ALA A 572 -21.55 21.25 -3.93
C ALA A 572 -22.88 20.71 -3.38
N MET A 573 -22.87 19.56 -2.72
CA MET A 573 -24.07 18.99 -2.11
C MET A 573 -24.52 19.76 -0.86
N GLU A 574 -23.58 20.27 -0.06
CA GLU A 574 -23.87 21.17 1.05
C GLU A 574 -24.64 22.41 0.55
N HIS A 575 -24.19 23.02 -0.56
CA HIS A 575 -24.93 24.12 -1.19
C HIS A 575 -26.32 23.70 -1.70
N VAL A 576 -26.45 22.54 -2.35
CA VAL A 576 -27.76 22.03 -2.80
C VAL A 576 -28.68 21.78 -1.61
N ASN A 577 -28.17 21.25 -0.50
CA ASN A 577 -28.95 21.06 0.74
C ASN A 577 -29.59 22.37 1.26
N GLU A 578 -28.91 23.51 1.04
CA GLU A 578 -29.40 24.83 1.47
C GLU A 578 -30.52 25.37 0.57
N ILE A 579 -30.39 25.17 -0.77
CA ILE A 579 -31.26 25.84 -1.75
C ILE A 579 -32.38 24.96 -2.29
N ALA A 580 -32.26 23.64 -2.21
CA ALA A 580 -33.18 22.70 -2.83
C ALA A 580 -34.51 22.60 -2.02
N PRO A 581 -35.69 22.64 -2.69
CA PRO A 581 -36.95 22.33 -2.06
C PRO A 581 -36.98 20.89 -1.55
N GLN A 582 -37.94 20.60 -0.66
CA GLN A 582 -38.12 19.26 -0.13
C GLN A 582 -38.44 18.25 -1.24
N GLY A 583 -37.75 17.10 -1.24
CA GLY A 583 -37.95 16.03 -2.22
C GLY A 583 -37.33 16.28 -3.58
N ALA A 584 -36.51 17.33 -3.77
CA ALA A 584 -35.92 17.69 -5.04
C ALA A 584 -35.04 16.57 -5.60
N ALA A 585 -35.01 16.44 -6.94
CA ALA A 585 -34.17 15.54 -7.67
C ALA A 585 -32.81 16.20 -7.99
N VAL A 586 -31.72 15.51 -7.66
CA VAL A 586 -30.36 16.01 -7.87
C VAL A 586 -29.61 15.04 -8.79
N GLY A 587 -29.31 15.48 -10.02
CA GLY A 587 -28.47 14.76 -10.95
C GLY A 587 -26.99 14.95 -10.60
N VAL A 588 -26.16 13.90 -10.77
CA VAL A 588 -24.74 13.95 -10.46
C VAL A 588 -23.92 13.44 -11.66
N SER A 589 -23.10 14.30 -12.24
CA SER A 589 -22.14 13.91 -13.27
C SER A 589 -20.88 13.31 -12.63
N GLY A 590 -20.94 12.04 -12.24
CA GLY A 590 -19.84 11.34 -11.57
C GLY A 590 -20.33 10.30 -10.56
N SER A 591 -19.64 10.19 -9.43
CA SER A 591 -19.99 9.22 -8.37
C SER A 591 -21.24 9.67 -7.59
N ARG A 592 -22.39 9.10 -7.94
CA ARG A 592 -23.62 9.29 -7.16
C ARG A 592 -23.43 9.01 -5.67
N ALA A 593 -22.75 7.90 -5.36
CA ALA A 593 -22.59 7.48 -3.97
C ALA A 593 -21.72 8.45 -3.14
N ALA A 594 -20.73 9.11 -3.76
CA ALA A 594 -19.92 10.12 -3.10
C ALA A 594 -20.74 11.39 -2.82
N ALA A 595 -21.58 11.82 -3.76
CA ALA A 595 -22.46 12.97 -3.57
C ALA A 595 -23.61 12.68 -2.58
N ALA A 596 -24.28 11.53 -2.71
CA ALA A 596 -25.40 11.14 -1.86
C ALA A 596 -25.02 10.98 -0.38
N TYR A 597 -23.74 10.74 -0.07
CA TYR A 597 -23.26 10.66 1.31
C TYR A 597 -23.47 11.97 2.09
N PHE A 598 -23.41 13.11 1.40
CA PHE A 598 -23.58 14.44 1.97
C PHE A 598 -24.98 15.02 1.74
N ALA A 599 -25.85 14.29 1.04
CA ALA A 599 -27.19 14.77 0.73
C ALA A 599 -28.11 14.72 1.96
N ARG A 600 -28.98 15.69 2.05
CA ARG A 600 -30.12 15.71 2.97
C ARG A 600 -31.03 14.49 2.67
N GLU A 601 -31.60 13.86 3.69
CA GLU A 601 -32.32 12.58 3.57
C GLU A 601 -33.55 12.62 2.62
N ASP A 602 -34.16 13.79 2.44
CA ASP A 602 -35.29 13.98 1.56
C ASP A 602 -34.92 14.13 0.08
N LEU A 603 -33.67 14.38 -0.26
CA LEU A 603 -33.24 14.58 -1.64
C LEU A 603 -33.11 13.26 -2.42
N ASN A 604 -33.59 13.28 -3.66
CA ASN A 604 -33.48 12.13 -4.56
C ASN A 604 -32.25 12.27 -5.48
N VAL A 605 -31.13 11.63 -5.13
CA VAL A 605 -29.88 11.73 -5.89
C VAL A 605 -29.84 10.68 -7.01
N TRP A 606 -29.74 11.13 -8.26
CA TRP A 606 -29.77 10.29 -9.46
C TRP A 606 -28.36 9.97 -9.96
N PRO A 607 -28.15 8.74 -10.48
CA PRO A 607 -26.88 8.37 -11.12
C PRO A 607 -26.76 9.03 -12.51
N GLN A 608 -25.51 9.13 -13.01
CA GLN A 608 -25.21 9.73 -14.32
C GLN A 608 -25.98 9.08 -15.47
N GLY A 609 -26.22 7.77 -15.43
CA GLY A 609 -26.95 7.05 -16.47
C GLY A 609 -28.41 7.44 -16.64
N ASP A 610 -29.03 7.96 -15.58
CA ASP A 610 -30.44 8.40 -15.59
C ASP A 610 -30.60 9.87 -16.02
N ILE A 611 -29.47 10.60 -16.14
CA ILE A 611 -29.45 12.01 -16.49
C ILE A 611 -29.57 12.18 -18.01
N GLY A 612 -30.62 12.85 -18.44
CA GLY A 612 -30.86 13.10 -19.88
C GLY A 612 -31.65 12.01 -20.61
N GLU A 613 -32.19 11.00 -19.89
CA GLU A 613 -33.23 10.17 -20.45
C GLU A 613 -34.50 11.02 -20.75
N PRO A 614 -35.21 10.79 -21.85
CA PRO A 614 -36.42 11.53 -22.18
C PRO A 614 -37.42 11.56 -21.01
N GLY A 615 -37.77 12.78 -20.54
CA GLY A 615 -38.67 12.98 -19.43
C GLY A 615 -38.04 12.86 -18.03
N ARG A 616 -36.73 12.73 -17.91
CA ARG A 616 -35.98 12.72 -16.64
C ARG A 616 -35.01 13.87 -16.56
N ILE A 617 -35.48 15.06 -16.25
CA ILE A 617 -34.64 16.22 -15.95
C ILE A 617 -34.62 16.39 -14.43
N PRO A 618 -33.48 16.38 -13.75
CA PRO A 618 -33.40 16.67 -12.30
C PRO A 618 -33.60 18.15 -12.05
N ASP A 619 -34.02 18.52 -10.83
CA ASP A 619 -34.17 19.93 -10.43
C ASP A 619 -32.81 20.64 -10.39
N PHE A 620 -31.77 19.93 -9.94
CA PHE A 620 -30.39 20.43 -9.86
C PHE A 620 -29.42 19.43 -10.46
N LEU A 621 -28.32 19.94 -11.03
CA LEU A 621 -27.19 19.14 -11.52
C LEU A 621 -25.90 19.56 -10.82
N ILE A 622 -25.22 18.60 -10.19
CA ILE A 622 -23.84 18.73 -9.75
C ILE A 622 -22.93 18.17 -10.85
N ALA A 623 -22.10 19.01 -11.45
CA ALA A 623 -21.20 18.61 -12.53
C ALA A 623 -19.75 18.98 -12.22
N THR A 624 -18.86 17.99 -12.29
CA THR A 624 -17.41 18.18 -12.18
C THR A 624 -16.80 18.63 -13.50
N THR A 625 -15.61 19.27 -13.44
CA THR A 625 -14.79 19.57 -14.61
C THR A 625 -14.16 18.35 -15.27
N ARG A 626 -14.22 17.17 -14.62
CA ARG A 626 -13.82 15.91 -15.23
C ARG A 626 -14.57 15.71 -16.55
N TRP A 627 -13.84 15.42 -17.61
CA TRP A 627 -14.37 15.26 -18.99
C TRP A 627 -15.10 16.51 -19.52
N ASP A 628 -14.79 17.70 -18.99
CA ASP A 628 -15.55 18.92 -19.27
C ASP A 628 -17.07 18.79 -19.02
N SER A 629 -17.47 17.94 -18.09
CA SER A 629 -18.89 17.67 -17.82
C SER A 629 -19.64 18.92 -17.36
N ASP A 630 -19.00 19.81 -16.63
CA ASP A 630 -19.55 21.08 -16.17
C ASP A 630 -19.92 22.02 -17.34
N ALA A 631 -19.14 22.01 -18.43
CA ALA A 631 -19.41 22.80 -19.62
C ALA A 631 -20.38 22.13 -20.60
N ARG A 632 -20.33 20.78 -20.70
CA ARG A 632 -21.06 20.01 -21.72
C ARG A 632 -22.47 19.61 -21.29
N ALA A 633 -22.69 19.34 -19.97
CA ALA A 633 -24.00 18.95 -19.47
C ALA A 633 -24.87 20.19 -19.26
N TRP A 634 -25.96 20.30 -20.03
CA TRP A 634 -26.86 21.47 -20.04
C TRP A 634 -26.10 22.80 -20.10
N PRO A 635 -25.46 23.13 -21.26
CA PRO A 635 -24.59 24.29 -21.38
C PRO A 635 -25.31 25.61 -21.06
N ASP A 636 -26.61 25.71 -21.40
CA ASP A 636 -27.41 26.92 -21.23
C ASP A 636 -28.09 27.03 -19.85
N ALA A 637 -27.97 25.99 -19.01
CA ALA A 637 -28.57 25.99 -17.70
C ALA A 637 -27.89 26.98 -16.74
N ARG A 638 -28.68 27.63 -15.90
CA ARG A 638 -28.21 28.62 -14.93
C ARG A 638 -27.29 27.99 -13.89
N VAL A 639 -26.03 28.44 -13.84
CA VAL A 639 -25.08 28.08 -12.79
C VAL A 639 -25.42 28.88 -11.53
N THR A 640 -25.82 28.21 -10.46
CA THR A 640 -26.15 28.81 -9.16
C THR A 640 -24.97 28.89 -8.22
N TRP A 641 -23.98 28.00 -8.38
CA TRP A 641 -22.80 27.93 -7.51
C TRP A 641 -21.60 27.30 -8.25
N ARG A 642 -20.40 27.68 -7.80
CA ARG A 642 -19.12 27.16 -8.32
C ARG A 642 -18.15 26.92 -7.19
N LEU A 643 -17.50 25.79 -7.22
CA LEU A 643 -16.28 25.54 -6.46
C LEU A 643 -15.08 25.97 -7.30
N GLU A 644 -14.35 26.97 -6.83
CA GLU A 644 -13.17 27.49 -7.50
C GLU A 644 -11.96 27.51 -6.56
N ARG A 645 -10.78 27.10 -7.08
CA ARG A 645 -9.49 27.20 -6.38
C ARG A 645 -8.46 27.73 -7.36
N ASP A 646 -7.72 28.77 -6.96
CA ASP A 646 -6.65 29.42 -7.73
C ASP A 646 -7.06 29.75 -9.21
N GLY A 647 -8.29 30.22 -9.42
CA GLY A 647 -8.83 30.54 -10.74
C GLY A 647 -9.21 29.35 -11.61
N ALA A 648 -9.25 28.14 -11.06
CA ALA A 648 -9.77 26.95 -11.73
C ALA A 648 -11.10 26.50 -11.11
N VAL A 649 -12.12 26.37 -11.94
CA VAL A 649 -13.40 25.78 -11.55
C VAL A 649 -13.24 24.27 -11.44
N LEU A 650 -13.74 23.67 -10.36
CA LEU A 650 -13.68 22.23 -10.09
C LEU A 650 -15.04 21.57 -10.26
N VAL A 651 -16.08 22.18 -9.68
CA VAL A 651 -17.46 21.67 -9.67
C VAL A 651 -18.41 22.85 -9.85
N VAL A 652 -19.52 22.62 -10.52
CA VAL A 652 -20.64 23.57 -10.62
C VAL A 652 -21.95 22.95 -10.16
N VAL A 653 -22.83 23.77 -9.62
CA VAL A 653 -24.25 23.43 -9.41
C VAL A 653 -25.08 24.22 -10.41
N LYS A 654 -25.89 23.51 -11.19
CA LYS A 654 -26.83 24.11 -12.15
C LYS A 654 -28.26 23.90 -11.70
N ASP A 655 -29.10 24.92 -11.87
CA ASP A 655 -30.53 24.88 -11.69
C ASP A 655 -31.20 24.50 -13.02
N LEU A 656 -31.91 23.38 -13.05
CA LEU A 656 -32.56 22.86 -14.25
C LEU A 656 -34.10 22.99 -14.19
N ARG A 657 -34.66 23.58 -13.15
CA ARG A 657 -36.13 23.70 -12.94
C ARG A 657 -36.81 24.56 -14.00
N GLU A 658 -36.08 25.43 -14.68
CA GLU A 658 -36.55 26.32 -15.76
C GLU A 658 -36.09 25.82 -17.15
N VAL A 659 -35.51 24.63 -17.22
CA VAL A 659 -35.06 24.01 -18.50
C VAL A 659 -36.20 23.16 -19.04
N GLU A 660 -36.73 23.50 -20.22
CA GLU A 660 -37.77 22.75 -20.94
C GLU A 660 -37.24 21.44 -21.60
#